data_dde73a559f35a9d5c0af6356e0c1162d
#
_entry.id   dde73a559f35a9d5c0af6356e0c1162d
#
_cell.length_a   1.000
_cell.length_b   1.000
_cell.length_c   1.000
_cell.angle_alpha   90.00
_cell.angle_beta   90.00
_cell.angle_gamma   90.00
#
_symmetry.space_group_name_H-M   'P 1'
#
loop_
_entity.id
_entity.type
_entity.pdbx_description
1 polymer ?
#
loop_
_entity_poly.entity_id
_entity_poly.type
_entity_poly.pdbx_seq_one_letter_code
_entity_poly.pdbx_strand_id
1 'polypeptide(L)'
;MPAKDLKSVAIAAVAAATLMALMALASPVFAAGQLIADGGLGGVLETKEHDVRVVVNNGVAVTEVEQVFVNKEDRIVEALYVFPVPKNASVANFSMWINGQEMIGEVVEKERARQIYNSYKQVKRDPGLLEQVNYKRFEMRIFPIPARGEQRVKVTYYQELEVDHDWATYVYPLATTVDNGRVNERTTGRFSFSLEAKSEVPITKMESPSHGEEFVIANHSEGYSQASLEVDGGDLSRDVVVSYNLQRPQSGIDLITSKETNDDGYFMMTITAGKELEQQEKGMDYVFVLDVSGSMALDGKLGTSRRSIESFIEALGPEDRMEVMTFNLQPNLLFNELKPADEAGHKAAIEFLNSQQARGGTILRPALQTAYKYRDADRQLNVVLLSDGITEAGEHRELLELIANRPAGSRVFSIGVGNEVNKPLLEQLARESGGLAAFLSPGDDFQRQAQAFRRKLTRPAMSQLELQFAGADVYDVEPQVLPDLYHGSPVRVFGRYRNGGALKVNVNAEVLGKPVAESFETDLPQVDDANPEIERAWASHRVARLMDDERRNGAPGSLRNKIVELCESYSIVSEYASFIVLENDAEYQRWSIERKNEKRMGRDGAALEARREALQQMREEGLAQLGPEGVQKRIEQVSEQPNRSVNQPLASNSPATPASPTSPTTPSAPRPSRGFDFNTGGGGGGGGAIDPLTGGMLLVIGGYGVWTSRPRRPKVAATFDEATA
;
A
#
# COMPACT_ATOMS: atom_id res chain seq x y z
N MET A 1 7.02 65.63 -21.19
CA MET A 1 6.74 64.18 -21.33
C MET A 1 5.28 63.94 -20.94
N PRO A 2 4.44 63.38 -21.78
CA PRO A 2 3.01 63.33 -21.52
C PRO A 2 2.67 62.16 -20.53
N ALA A 3 1.74 62.42 -19.64
CA ALA A 3 1.28 61.53 -18.56
C ALA A 3 0.71 60.15 -19.00
N LYS A 4 0.73 59.85 -20.28
CA LYS A 4 0.32 58.54 -20.85
C LYS A 4 1.36 57.42 -20.69
N ASP A 5 2.64 57.79 -20.67
CA ASP A 5 3.71 56.79 -20.62
C ASP A 5 3.97 56.22 -19.21
N LEU A 6 3.62 57.02 -18.17
CA LEU A 6 3.76 56.55 -16.78
C LEU A 6 2.75 55.46 -16.41
N LYS A 7 1.54 55.48 -16.99
CA LYS A 7 0.51 54.46 -16.73
C LYS A 7 0.85 53.13 -17.41
N SER A 8 1.40 53.14 -18.60
CA SER A 8 1.83 51.92 -19.30
C SER A 8 3.02 51.25 -18.64
N VAL A 9 3.97 52.03 -18.11
CA VAL A 9 5.12 51.47 -17.36
C VAL A 9 4.68 50.91 -16.02
N ALA A 10 3.70 51.54 -15.33
CA ALA A 10 3.13 51.01 -14.08
C ALA A 10 2.34 49.73 -14.28
N ILE A 11 1.57 49.61 -15.37
CA ILE A 11 0.81 48.38 -15.72
C ILE A 11 1.76 47.25 -16.10
N ALA A 12 2.83 47.55 -16.86
CA ALA A 12 3.84 46.54 -17.20
C ALA A 12 4.65 46.08 -15.98
N ALA A 13 4.94 46.96 -15.03
CA ALA A 13 5.61 46.59 -13.78
C ALA A 13 4.71 45.77 -12.84
N VAL A 14 3.42 46.06 -12.77
CA VAL A 14 2.44 45.27 -12.02
C VAL A 14 2.23 43.91 -12.68
N ALA A 15 2.13 43.84 -14.00
CA ALA A 15 2.02 42.57 -14.73
C ALA A 15 3.28 41.70 -14.59
N ALA A 16 4.47 42.29 -14.61
CA ALA A 16 5.72 41.56 -14.35
C ALA A 16 5.84 41.11 -12.89
N ALA A 17 5.41 41.90 -11.92
CA ALA A 17 5.39 41.53 -10.52
C ALA A 17 4.35 40.44 -10.22
N THR A 18 3.16 40.46 -10.86
CA THR A 18 2.18 39.38 -10.78
C THR A 18 2.64 38.11 -11.47
N LEU A 19 3.35 38.19 -12.59
CA LEU A 19 3.92 37.02 -13.26
C LEU A 19 5.07 36.40 -12.44
N MET A 20 5.92 37.21 -11.80
CA MET A 20 6.93 36.75 -10.86
C MET A 20 6.32 36.17 -9.58
N ALA A 21 5.23 36.72 -9.08
CA ALA A 21 4.50 36.19 -7.94
C ALA A 21 3.78 34.87 -8.28
N LEU A 22 3.25 34.72 -9.51
CA LEU A 22 2.71 33.45 -10.00
C LEU A 22 3.78 32.38 -10.22
N MET A 23 4.97 32.76 -10.66
CA MET A 23 6.12 31.84 -10.76
C MET A 23 6.70 31.46 -9.38
N ALA A 24 6.54 32.33 -8.37
CA ALA A 24 6.94 32.03 -6.98
C ALA A 24 5.90 31.16 -6.23
N LEU A 25 4.69 30.99 -6.78
CA LEU A 25 3.63 30.14 -6.24
C LEU A 25 3.53 28.78 -6.93
N ALA A 26 4.37 28.52 -7.93
CA ALA A 26 4.59 27.17 -8.43
C ALA A 26 5.40 26.43 -7.35
N SER A 27 4.72 25.76 -6.43
CA SER A 27 5.34 24.81 -5.52
C SER A 27 6.07 23.77 -6.38
N PRO A 28 7.39 23.60 -6.22
CA PRO A 28 8.08 22.59 -6.98
C PRO A 28 7.49 21.22 -6.62
N VAL A 29 6.98 20.52 -7.62
CA VAL A 29 6.64 19.10 -7.55
C VAL A 29 7.97 18.35 -7.56
N PHE A 30 8.22 17.51 -6.56
CA PHE A 30 9.49 16.87 -6.33
C PHE A 30 9.46 15.38 -6.69
N ALA A 31 10.47 14.95 -7.40
CA ALA A 31 10.64 13.60 -7.94
C ALA A 31 11.45 12.67 -7.04
N ALA A 32 11.47 11.39 -7.38
CA ALA A 32 12.03 10.27 -6.66
C ALA A 32 13.42 10.47 -6.11
N GLY A 33 13.55 10.12 -4.83
CA GLY A 33 14.84 9.95 -4.21
C GLY A 33 15.65 11.23 -4.07
N GLN A 34 15.47 11.94 -2.97
CA GLN A 34 16.33 13.07 -2.67
C GLN A 34 17.74 12.60 -2.31
N LEU A 35 18.71 12.90 -3.18
CA LEU A 35 20.12 12.65 -2.95
C LEU A 35 20.79 13.93 -2.44
N ILE A 36 21.15 13.95 -1.17
CA ILE A 36 21.78 15.08 -0.50
C ILE A 36 23.23 14.72 -0.20
N ALA A 37 24.18 15.51 -0.70
CA ALA A 37 25.57 15.39 -0.26
C ALA A 37 25.80 16.06 1.11
N ASP A 38 26.80 15.58 1.85
CA ASP A 38 27.21 16.15 3.13
C ASP A 38 27.49 17.68 2.99
N GLY A 39 26.84 18.48 3.84
CA GLY A 39 26.90 19.95 3.80
C GLY A 39 25.75 20.63 3.05
N GLY A 40 24.73 19.91 2.57
CA GLY A 40 23.52 20.49 1.97
C GLY A 40 23.72 21.14 0.60
N LEU A 41 24.85 20.89 -0.07
CA LEU A 41 25.15 21.39 -1.41
C LEU A 41 24.49 20.49 -2.46
N GLY A 42 23.33 20.90 -2.96
CA GLY A 42 22.64 20.18 -4.05
C GLY A 42 23.41 20.26 -5.38
N GLY A 43 23.24 19.23 -6.24
CA GLY A 43 23.83 19.18 -7.59
C GLY A 43 25.22 18.54 -7.66
N VAL A 44 25.69 17.96 -6.57
CA VAL A 44 26.97 17.25 -6.45
C VAL A 44 26.87 15.78 -6.84
N LEU A 45 25.70 15.20 -6.64
CA LEU A 45 25.39 13.81 -6.95
C LEU A 45 24.29 13.74 -8.00
N GLU A 46 24.40 12.79 -8.93
CA GLU A 46 23.39 12.50 -9.94
C GLU A 46 23.03 11.04 -9.93
N THR A 47 21.77 10.75 -10.25
CA THR A 47 21.33 9.39 -10.55
C THR A 47 21.63 9.09 -12.02
N LYS A 48 22.59 8.21 -12.27
CA LYS A 48 22.97 7.79 -13.61
C LYS A 48 22.04 6.73 -14.17
N GLU A 49 21.85 5.66 -13.41
CA GLU A 49 21.02 4.53 -13.78
C GLU A 49 20.01 4.24 -12.68
N HIS A 50 18.81 3.85 -13.09
CA HIS A 50 17.74 3.47 -12.19
C HIS A 50 16.98 2.30 -12.83
N ASP A 51 17.19 1.12 -12.29
CA ASP A 51 16.63 -0.14 -12.80
C ASP A 51 15.68 -0.74 -11.76
N VAL A 52 14.42 -0.99 -12.15
CA VAL A 52 13.35 -1.50 -11.29
C VAL A 52 12.82 -2.80 -11.88
N ARG A 53 12.91 -3.87 -11.11
CA ARG A 53 12.38 -5.19 -11.47
C ARG A 53 11.37 -5.63 -10.45
N VAL A 54 10.18 -5.96 -10.93
CA VAL A 54 9.06 -6.35 -10.09
C VAL A 54 8.56 -7.73 -10.53
N VAL A 55 8.46 -8.64 -9.58
CA VAL A 55 7.78 -9.93 -9.77
C VAL A 55 6.62 -10.00 -8.82
N VAL A 56 5.42 -10.12 -9.36
CA VAL A 56 4.19 -10.28 -8.57
C VAL A 56 3.76 -11.73 -8.60
N ASN A 57 3.55 -12.32 -7.44
CA ASN A 57 3.06 -13.67 -7.26
C ASN A 57 1.79 -13.67 -6.40
N ASN A 58 0.64 -13.94 -7.00
CA ASN A 58 -0.66 -13.95 -6.31
C ASN A 58 -0.93 -12.70 -5.44
N GLY A 59 -0.54 -11.53 -5.97
CA GLY A 59 -0.77 -10.24 -5.31
C GLY A 59 0.29 -9.85 -4.27
N VAL A 60 1.38 -10.59 -4.13
CA VAL A 60 2.59 -10.17 -3.41
C VAL A 60 3.67 -9.80 -4.41
N ALA A 61 4.14 -8.58 -4.38
CA ALA A 61 5.19 -8.07 -5.25
C ALA A 61 6.55 -8.10 -4.54
N VAL A 62 7.56 -8.63 -5.20
CA VAL A 62 8.97 -8.49 -4.87
C VAL A 62 9.55 -7.46 -5.81
N THR A 63 10.03 -6.35 -5.28
CA THR A 63 10.64 -5.27 -6.05
C THR A 63 12.13 -5.19 -5.75
N GLU A 64 12.94 -5.27 -6.78
CA GLU A 64 14.37 -5.00 -6.74
C GLU A 64 14.64 -3.66 -7.43
N VAL A 65 15.30 -2.76 -6.73
CA VAL A 65 15.69 -1.45 -7.24
C VAL A 65 17.20 -1.35 -7.21
N GLU A 66 17.80 -1.20 -8.37
CA GLU A 66 19.23 -0.97 -8.51
C GLU A 66 19.47 0.44 -9.03
N GLN A 67 20.38 1.19 -8.37
CA GLN A 67 20.68 2.56 -8.71
C GLN A 67 22.18 2.80 -8.73
N VAL A 68 22.60 3.63 -9.68
CA VAL A 68 23.99 4.09 -9.79
C VAL A 68 24.02 5.60 -9.61
N PHE A 69 24.73 6.05 -8.58
CA PHE A 69 24.95 7.47 -8.28
C PHE A 69 26.34 7.88 -8.71
N VAL A 70 26.47 9.09 -9.22
CA VAL A 70 27.74 9.67 -9.68
C VAL A 70 28.05 10.90 -8.86
N ASN A 71 29.27 10.94 -8.30
CA ASN A 71 29.82 12.12 -7.63
C ASN A 71 30.52 13.05 -8.66
N LYS A 72 30.05 14.28 -8.79
CA LYS A 72 30.62 15.28 -9.72
C LYS A 72 31.70 16.13 -9.12
N GLU A 73 32.05 15.96 -7.85
CA GLU A 73 33.08 16.72 -7.19
C GLU A 73 34.42 16.00 -7.14
N ASP A 74 35.48 16.78 -6.92
CA ASP A 74 36.87 16.29 -6.75
C ASP A 74 37.16 15.88 -5.30
N ARG A 75 36.15 15.68 -4.48
CA ARG A 75 36.26 15.22 -3.09
C ARG A 75 35.35 14.02 -2.83
N ILE A 76 35.69 13.24 -1.82
CA ILE A 76 34.84 12.18 -1.30
C ILE A 76 33.62 12.83 -0.61
N VAL A 77 32.42 12.29 -0.87
CA VAL A 77 31.19 12.77 -0.26
C VAL A 77 30.45 11.63 0.45
N GLU A 78 29.68 11.98 1.47
CA GLU A 78 28.61 11.14 2.02
C GLU A 78 27.31 11.50 1.31
N ALA A 79 26.55 10.50 0.91
CA ALA A 79 25.20 10.69 0.40
C ALA A 79 24.17 10.32 1.46
N LEU A 80 23.21 11.20 1.66
CA LEU A 80 21.92 10.86 2.26
C LEU A 80 20.93 10.72 1.12
N TYR A 81 20.51 9.51 0.87
CA TYR A 81 19.48 9.20 -0.12
C TYR A 81 18.17 8.86 0.58
N VAL A 82 17.16 9.66 0.31
CA VAL A 82 15.80 9.44 0.79
C VAL A 82 15.02 8.81 -0.34
N PHE A 83 14.51 7.61 -0.15
CA PHE A 83 13.70 6.96 -1.16
C PHE A 83 12.30 6.62 -0.62
N PRO A 84 11.28 6.80 -1.48
CA PRO A 84 9.93 6.42 -1.14
C PRO A 84 9.77 4.91 -1.24
N VAL A 85 8.98 4.36 -0.33
CA VAL A 85 8.55 2.96 -0.38
C VAL A 85 7.03 2.95 -0.34
N PRO A 86 6.36 2.07 -1.10
CA PRO A 86 4.92 1.93 -1.02
C PRO A 86 4.42 1.74 0.42
N LYS A 87 3.20 2.20 0.71
CA LYS A 87 2.64 2.27 2.08
C LYS A 87 2.67 0.97 2.87
N ASN A 88 2.53 -0.16 2.16
CA ASN A 88 2.45 -1.51 2.75
C ASN A 88 3.68 -2.35 2.41
N ALA A 89 4.81 -1.71 2.08
CA ALA A 89 6.02 -2.43 1.75
C ALA A 89 6.93 -2.62 2.96
N SER A 90 7.61 -3.76 2.98
CA SER A 90 8.65 -4.10 3.94
C SER A 90 10.00 -4.23 3.23
N VAL A 91 10.98 -3.43 3.63
CA VAL A 91 12.34 -3.52 3.07
C VAL A 91 13.01 -4.78 3.62
N ALA A 92 13.50 -5.60 2.71
CA ALA A 92 14.04 -6.94 2.98
C ALA A 92 15.51 -7.09 2.64
N ASN A 93 16.06 -6.16 1.85
CA ASN A 93 17.50 -6.13 1.59
C ASN A 93 17.94 -4.69 1.28
N PHE A 94 19.15 -4.40 1.72
CA PHE A 94 19.94 -3.27 1.31
C PHE A 94 21.37 -3.73 1.09
N SER A 95 21.87 -3.59 -0.12
CA SER A 95 23.27 -3.89 -0.45
C SER A 95 23.92 -2.74 -1.20
N MET A 96 25.24 -2.68 -1.15
CA MET A 96 26.04 -1.71 -1.89
C MET A 96 27.33 -2.38 -2.42
N TRP A 97 27.85 -1.85 -3.53
CA TRP A 97 29.09 -2.33 -4.10
C TRP A 97 30.28 -1.63 -3.45
N ILE A 98 31.13 -2.42 -2.80
CA ILE A 98 32.39 -1.97 -2.19
C ILE A 98 33.52 -2.68 -2.92
N ASN A 99 34.45 -1.90 -3.51
CA ASN A 99 35.55 -2.45 -4.31
C ASN A 99 35.10 -3.39 -5.46
N GLY A 100 33.93 -3.13 -6.05
CA GLY A 100 33.36 -3.93 -7.13
C GLY A 100 32.63 -5.20 -6.70
N GLN A 101 32.55 -5.46 -5.40
CA GLN A 101 31.85 -6.60 -4.81
C GLN A 101 30.55 -6.16 -4.14
N GLU A 102 29.44 -6.87 -4.36
CA GLU A 102 28.19 -6.63 -3.66
C GLU A 102 28.32 -7.08 -2.20
N MET A 103 28.11 -6.14 -1.28
CA MET A 103 28.06 -6.40 0.15
C MET A 103 26.61 -6.30 0.63
N ILE A 104 26.05 -7.44 1.04
CA ILE A 104 24.69 -7.54 1.53
C ILE A 104 24.64 -7.04 2.98
N GLY A 105 23.71 -6.15 3.28
CA GLY A 105 23.49 -5.62 4.61
C GLY A 105 22.83 -6.61 5.55
N GLU A 106 23.07 -6.43 6.84
CA GLU A 106 22.44 -7.21 7.91
C GLU A 106 21.56 -6.30 8.77
N VAL A 107 20.46 -6.84 9.28
CA VAL A 107 19.58 -6.12 10.19
C VAL A 107 20.10 -6.25 11.60
N VAL A 108 20.20 -5.12 12.27
CA VAL A 108 20.56 -5.04 13.70
C VAL A 108 19.71 -3.99 14.40
N GLU A 109 19.74 -4.00 15.73
CA GLU A 109 19.08 -2.98 16.52
C GLU A 109 19.50 -1.57 16.08
N LYS A 110 18.56 -0.64 15.96
CA LYS A 110 18.72 0.68 15.31
C LYS A 110 19.83 1.54 15.90
N GLU A 111 19.88 1.68 17.22
CA GLU A 111 20.91 2.49 17.86
C GLU A 111 22.30 1.86 17.74
N ARG A 112 22.36 0.54 17.78
CA ARG A 112 23.59 -0.22 17.51
C ARG A 112 24.07 -0.02 16.07
N ALA A 113 23.17 -0.05 15.08
CA ALA A 113 23.50 0.23 13.70
C ALA A 113 24.11 1.63 13.54
N ARG A 114 23.51 2.65 14.18
CA ARG A 114 24.02 4.03 14.17
C ARG A 114 25.40 4.16 14.81
N GLN A 115 25.62 3.52 15.95
CA GLN A 115 26.92 3.51 16.62
C GLN A 115 28.02 2.91 15.75
N ILE A 116 27.73 1.78 15.10
CA ILE A 116 28.65 1.12 14.18
C ILE A 116 28.94 2.04 13.00
N TYR A 117 27.92 2.56 12.33
CA TYR A 117 28.05 3.45 11.20
C TYR A 117 28.95 4.67 11.53
N ASN A 118 28.66 5.36 12.64
CA ASN A 118 29.40 6.53 13.03
C ASN A 118 30.88 6.21 13.38
N SER A 119 31.17 5.03 13.94
CA SER A 119 32.53 4.59 14.25
C SER A 119 33.36 4.39 12.98
N TYR A 120 32.78 3.84 11.92
CA TYR A 120 33.45 3.66 10.61
C TYR A 120 33.61 4.96 9.86
N LYS A 121 32.60 5.85 9.90
CA LYS A 121 32.69 7.18 9.29
C LYS A 121 33.88 7.97 9.84
N GLN A 122 34.13 7.91 11.17
CA GLN A 122 35.26 8.59 11.81
C GLN A 122 36.63 8.13 11.28
N VAL A 123 36.75 6.86 10.91
CA VAL A 123 38.00 6.30 10.37
C VAL A 123 38.01 6.23 8.84
N LYS A 124 37.04 6.87 8.16
CA LYS A 124 36.89 6.95 6.70
C LYS A 124 36.82 5.58 6.02
N ARG A 125 36.12 4.62 6.64
CA ARG A 125 35.77 3.32 6.05
C ARG A 125 34.37 3.38 5.44
N ASP A 126 33.98 2.35 4.73
CA ASP A 126 32.83 2.28 3.81
C ASP A 126 31.54 1.68 4.44
N PRO A 127 30.87 2.34 5.41
CA PRO A 127 29.61 1.83 5.94
C PRO A 127 28.41 2.30 5.13
N GLY A 128 27.39 1.46 5.04
CA GLY A 128 26.04 1.82 4.59
C GLY A 128 25.05 1.64 5.73
N LEU A 129 24.09 2.56 5.85
CA LEU A 129 23.03 2.49 6.86
C LEU A 129 21.68 2.77 6.20
N LEU A 130 20.68 1.90 6.41
CA LEU A 130 19.32 2.12 5.94
C LEU A 130 18.36 2.07 7.13
N GLU A 131 17.60 3.15 7.31
CA GLU A 131 16.68 3.34 8.41
C GLU A 131 15.27 3.71 7.93
N GLN A 132 14.27 3.20 8.61
CA GLN A 132 12.91 3.68 8.47
C GLN A 132 12.71 4.95 9.30
N VAL A 133 12.31 6.04 8.66
CA VAL A 133 12.00 7.33 9.29
C VAL A 133 10.52 7.45 9.60
N ASN A 134 9.68 7.10 8.61
CA ASN A 134 8.24 7.00 8.76
C ASN A 134 7.69 5.93 7.80
N TYR A 135 6.38 5.76 7.74
CA TYR A 135 5.73 4.69 6.97
C TYR A 135 5.95 4.75 5.45
N LYS A 136 6.38 5.90 4.90
CA LYS A 136 6.66 6.08 3.46
C LYS A 136 8.12 6.39 3.16
N ARG A 137 8.91 6.76 4.17
CA ARG A 137 10.22 7.33 4.00
C ARG A 137 11.29 6.47 4.62
N PHE A 138 12.22 6.05 3.79
CA PHE A 138 13.45 5.40 4.20
C PHE A 138 14.63 6.31 3.89
N GLU A 139 15.58 6.37 4.80
CA GLU A 139 16.84 7.09 4.63
C GLU A 139 17.99 6.11 4.53
N MET A 140 18.77 6.27 3.49
CA MET A 140 19.98 5.50 3.23
C MET A 140 21.18 6.44 3.29
N ARG A 141 22.11 6.14 4.17
CA ARG A 141 23.40 6.84 4.27
C ARG A 141 24.48 6.00 3.64
N ILE A 142 25.19 6.58 2.69
CA ILE A 142 26.21 5.91 1.88
C ILE A 142 27.51 6.70 2.00
N PHE A 143 28.55 6.07 2.48
CA PHE A 143 29.85 6.67 2.60
C PHE A 143 30.95 5.60 2.40
N PRO A 144 32.10 5.96 1.73
CA PRO A 144 32.31 7.17 0.94
C PRO A 144 31.83 6.98 -0.50
N ILE A 145 31.39 8.07 -1.17
CA ILE A 145 31.31 8.08 -2.62
C ILE A 145 32.59 8.73 -3.14
N PRO A 146 33.45 8.02 -3.88
CA PRO A 146 34.75 8.52 -4.32
C PRO A 146 34.63 9.81 -5.15
N ALA A 147 35.66 10.63 -5.13
CA ALA A 147 35.77 11.79 -6.00
C ALA A 147 35.66 11.36 -7.47
N ARG A 148 34.77 12.01 -8.24
CA ARG A 148 34.45 11.65 -9.64
C ARG A 148 34.09 10.17 -9.85
N GLY A 149 33.75 9.47 -8.78
CA GLY A 149 33.42 8.05 -8.79
C GLY A 149 31.91 7.78 -8.82
N GLU A 150 31.61 6.50 -8.93
CA GLU A 150 30.25 5.97 -8.94
C GLU A 150 30.01 5.10 -7.69
N GLN A 151 28.78 5.08 -7.21
CA GLN A 151 28.34 4.16 -6.18
C GLN A 151 27.07 3.47 -6.62
N ARG A 152 27.11 2.14 -6.62
CA ARG A 152 25.96 1.29 -6.91
C ARG A 152 25.33 0.82 -5.61
N VAL A 153 24.00 0.85 -5.55
CA VAL A 153 23.21 0.37 -4.44
C VAL A 153 22.06 -0.49 -4.96
N LYS A 154 21.59 -1.42 -4.14
CA LYS A 154 20.42 -2.25 -4.43
C LYS A 154 19.55 -2.33 -3.20
N VAL A 155 18.25 -2.15 -3.39
CA VAL A 155 17.23 -2.29 -2.37
C VAL A 155 16.21 -3.33 -2.85
N THR A 156 15.84 -4.25 -1.98
CA THR A 156 14.74 -5.18 -2.24
C THR A 156 13.65 -4.98 -1.20
N TYR A 157 12.40 -4.87 -1.64
CA TYR A 157 11.25 -4.81 -0.74
C TYR A 157 10.09 -5.66 -1.23
N TYR A 158 9.27 -6.09 -0.28
CA TYR A 158 8.04 -6.83 -0.52
C TYR A 158 6.84 -5.90 -0.30
N GLN A 159 5.82 -6.07 -1.12
CA GLN A 159 4.59 -5.29 -1.05
C GLN A 159 3.40 -6.18 -1.34
N GLU A 160 2.39 -6.12 -0.49
CA GLU A 160 1.07 -6.64 -0.82
C GLU A 160 0.34 -5.65 -1.71
N LEU A 161 -0.14 -6.11 -2.87
CA LEU A 161 -0.88 -5.26 -3.79
C LEU A 161 -2.28 -4.95 -3.24
N GLU A 162 -2.68 -3.71 -3.42
CA GLU A 162 -4.08 -3.31 -3.26
C GLU A 162 -4.89 -3.84 -4.44
N VAL A 163 -5.98 -4.51 -4.13
CA VAL A 163 -6.96 -4.99 -5.13
C VAL A 163 -8.26 -4.26 -4.88
N ASP A 164 -8.81 -3.69 -5.93
CA ASP A 164 -10.08 -2.97 -5.88
C ASP A 164 -10.93 -3.31 -7.10
N HIS A 165 -12.12 -3.86 -6.89
CA HIS A 165 -13.03 -4.30 -7.94
C HIS A 165 -12.33 -5.11 -9.04
N ASP A 166 -11.68 -6.20 -8.64
CA ASP A 166 -10.91 -7.08 -9.51
C ASP A 166 -9.66 -6.45 -10.14
N TRP A 167 -9.32 -5.20 -9.82
CA TRP A 167 -8.09 -4.55 -10.28
C TRP A 167 -7.01 -4.58 -9.21
N ALA A 168 -5.95 -5.35 -9.44
CA ALA A 168 -4.72 -5.29 -8.67
C ALA A 168 -3.86 -4.13 -9.20
N THR A 169 -3.38 -3.28 -8.32
CA THR A 169 -2.58 -2.11 -8.69
C THR A 169 -1.22 -2.13 -7.99
N TYR A 170 -0.18 -2.09 -8.80
CA TYR A 170 1.19 -1.86 -8.36
C TYR A 170 1.54 -0.39 -8.56
N VAL A 171 2.09 0.25 -7.53
CA VAL A 171 2.59 1.63 -7.58
C VAL A 171 4.07 1.62 -7.20
N TYR A 172 4.93 2.06 -8.11
CA TYR A 172 6.30 2.39 -7.82
C TYR A 172 6.40 3.91 -7.60
N PRO A 173 6.57 4.35 -6.35
CA PRO A 173 6.53 5.76 -6.03
C PRO A 173 7.83 6.42 -6.50
N LEU A 174 7.71 7.41 -7.36
CA LEU A 174 8.79 8.26 -7.85
C LEU A 174 8.55 9.71 -7.44
N ALA A 175 7.31 10.17 -7.50
CA ALA A 175 6.92 11.51 -7.10
C ALA A 175 6.80 11.60 -5.56
N THR A 176 7.82 12.08 -4.89
CA THR A 176 7.76 12.38 -3.45
C THR A 176 7.86 13.87 -3.22
N THR A 177 6.90 14.40 -2.47
CA THR A 177 7.00 15.74 -1.87
C THR A 177 7.98 15.64 -0.68
N VAL A 178 9.17 16.18 -0.83
CA VAL A 178 10.13 16.32 0.28
C VAL A 178 10.36 17.80 0.53
N ASP A 179 10.22 18.25 1.77
CA ASP A 179 10.44 19.62 2.17
C ASP A 179 11.81 20.14 1.75
N ASN A 180 11.83 21.19 0.91
CA ASN A 180 12.96 22.09 0.62
C ASN A 180 14.26 21.50 0.03
N GLY A 181 14.26 20.33 -0.61
CA GLY A 181 15.45 19.77 -1.26
C GLY A 181 15.45 19.91 -2.79
N ARG A 182 16.63 20.08 -3.41
CA ARG A 182 16.80 19.93 -4.85
C ARG A 182 16.73 18.45 -5.21
N VAL A 183 15.90 18.11 -6.18
CA VAL A 183 15.60 16.75 -6.60
C VAL A 183 16.18 16.49 -7.98
N ASN A 184 16.71 15.29 -8.20
CA ASN A 184 17.02 14.81 -9.53
C ASN A 184 15.71 14.36 -10.20
N GLU A 185 15.17 15.24 -11.04
CA GLU A 185 13.93 14.98 -11.78
C GLU A 185 14.10 13.96 -12.91
N ARG A 186 15.36 13.66 -13.27
CA ARG A 186 15.69 12.74 -14.36
C ARG A 186 16.94 11.94 -14.07
N THR A 187 17.02 10.75 -14.66
CA THR A 187 18.28 10.03 -14.77
C THR A 187 19.16 10.70 -15.82
N THR A 188 20.49 10.64 -15.66
CA THR A 188 21.43 11.10 -16.69
C THR A 188 21.71 10.02 -17.74
N GLY A 189 21.41 8.77 -17.43
CA GLY A 189 21.45 7.62 -18.32
C GLY A 189 20.09 6.91 -18.32
N ARG A 190 20.11 5.59 -18.20
CA ARG A 190 18.94 4.72 -18.36
C ARG A 190 18.01 4.73 -17.13
N PHE A 191 16.70 4.80 -17.39
CA PHE A 191 15.65 4.36 -16.50
C PHE A 191 14.97 3.14 -17.10
N SER A 192 14.89 2.04 -16.36
CA SER A 192 14.17 0.84 -16.78
C SER A 192 13.23 0.37 -15.69
N PHE A 193 12.07 -0.10 -16.12
CA PHE A 193 11.07 -0.71 -15.24
C PHE A 193 10.51 -1.96 -15.92
N SER A 194 10.47 -3.08 -15.18
CA SER A 194 9.81 -4.29 -15.63
C SER A 194 8.96 -4.88 -14.53
N LEU A 195 7.75 -5.32 -14.89
CA LEU A 195 6.83 -6.01 -13.99
C LEU A 195 6.35 -7.29 -14.65
N GLU A 196 6.50 -8.41 -13.94
CA GLU A 196 5.97 -9.72 -14.31
C GLU A 196 4.92 -10.12 -13.29
N ALA A 197 3.68 -10.33 -13.73
CA ALA A 197 2.56 -10.71 -12.87
C ALA A 197 2.15 -12.15 -13.14
N LYS A 198 2.28 -12.99 -12.09
CA LYS A 198 1.76 -14.36 -12.04
C LYS A 198 0.57 -14.40 -11.09
N SER A 199 -0.52 -15.04 -11.50
CA SER A 199 -1.73 -15.18 -10.70
C SER A 199 -2.43 -16.50 -10.99
N GLU A 200 -2.96 -17.15 -9.94
CA GLU A 200 -3.87 -18.30 -10.06
C GLU A 200 -5.26 -17.87 -10.55
N VAL A 201 -5.61 -16.60 -10.35
CA VAL A 201 -6.83 -16.00 -10.92
C VAL A 201 -6.49 -15.43 -12.30
N PRO A 202 -7.27 -15.73 -13.36
CA PRO A 202 -6.98 -15.24 -14.69
C PRO A 202 -6.82 -13.73 -14.78
N ILE A 203 -5.76 -13.28 -15.44
CA ILE A 203 -5.50 -11.87 -15.76
C ILE A 203 -6.14 -11.56 -17.10
N THR A 204 -7.21 -10.77 -17.11
CA THR A 204 -7.96 -10.46 -18.34
C THR A 204 -7.44 -9.23 -19.07
N LYS A 205 -6.82 -8.29 -18.35
CA LYS A 205 -6.27 -7.05 -18.91
C LYS A 205 -5.15 -6.53 -18.03
N MET A 206 -4.12 -5.94 -18.63
CA MET A 206 -3.08 -5.17 -17.95
C MET A 206 -2.92 -3.81 -18.63
N GLU A 207 -2.70 -2.76 -17.86
CA GLU A 207 -2.53 -1.40 -18.36
C GLU A 207 -1.62 -0.57 -17.44
N SER A 208 -1.06 0.52 -17.98
CA SER A 208 -0.36 1.53 -17.16
C SER A 208 -1.12 2.84 -17.17
N PRO A 209 -1.86 3.18 -16.10
CA PRO A 209 -2.58 4.46 -16.03
C PRO A 209 -1.67 5.68 -16.03
N SER A 210 -0.42 5.55 -15.57
CA SER A 210 0.53 6.67 -15.45
C SER A 210 1.31 6.96 -16.74
N HIS A 211 1.67 5.93 -17.52
CA HIS A 211 2.58 6.05 -18.65
C HIS A 211 1.98 5.56 -19.99
N GLY A 212 0.75 5.06 -19.98
CA GLY A 212 -0.03 4.73 -21.19
C GLY A 212 0.76 3.98 -22.25
N GLU A 213 0.91 4.60 -23.43
CA GLU A 213 1.57 4.02 -24.60
C GLU A 213 3.11 3.87 -24.48
N GLU A 214 3.73 4.44 -23.45
CA GLU A 214 5.16 4.28 -23.20
C GLU A 214 5.51 2.85 -22.73
N PHE A 215 4.51 2.11 -22.19
CA PHE A 215 4.68 0.73 -21.76
C PHE A 215 4.48 -0.28 -22.88
N VAL A 216 5.37 -1.26 -22.94
CA VAL A 216 5.15 -2.49 -23.71
C VAL A 216 4.50 -3.51 -22.78
N ILE A 217 3.26 -3.91 -23.12
CA ILE A 217 2.49 -4.87 -22.34
C ILE A 217 2.29 -6.14 -23.17
N ALA A 218 2.58 -7.30 -22.58
CA ALA A 218 2.40 -8.60 -23.19
C ALA A 218 1.64 -9.54 -22.26
N ASN A 219 0.57 -10.15 -22.78
CA ASN A 219 -0.16 -11.23 -22.10
C ASN A 219 0.31 -12.56 -22.66
N HIS A 220 0.95 -13.37 -21.84
CA HIS A 220 1.55 -14.63 -22.27
C HIS A 220 0.62 -15.82 -22.06
N SER A 221 -0.16 -15.80 -20.98
CA SER A 221 -1.22 -16.77 -20.66
C SER A 221 -2.29 -16.13 -19.80
N GLU A 222 -3.35 -16.86 -19.46
CA GLU A 222 -4.39 -16.37 -18.54
C GLU A 222 -3.85 -16.03 -17.15
N GLY A 223 -2.78 -16.69 -16.73
CA GLY A 223 -2.16 -16.47 -15.40
C GLY A 223 -0.85 -15.69 -15.44
N TYR A 224 -0.40 -15.19 -16.63
CA TYR A 224 0.88 -14.51 -16.73
C TYR A 224 0.88 -13.35 -17.71
N SER A 225 1.21 -12.17 -17.22
CA SER A 225 1.32 -10.94 -18.02
C SER A 225 2.58 -10.16 -17.62
N GLN A 226 3.12 -9.41 -18.57
CA GLN A 226 4.33 -8.60 -18.41
C GLN A 226 4.11 -7.17 -18.88
N ALA A 227 4.69 -6.22 -18.16
CA ALA A 227 4.75 -4.80 -18.55
C ALA A 227 6.18 -4.29 -18.43
N SER A 228 6.68 -3.56 -19.40
CA SER A 228 8.04 -3.01 -19.40
C SER A 228 8.12 -1.62 -20.00
N LEU A 229 9.04 -0.82 -19.46
CA LEU A 229 9.37 0.53 -19.91
C LEU A 229 10.88 0.70 -19.84
N GLU A 230 11.49 1.24 -20.89
CA GLU A 230 12.91 1.60 -20.90
C GLU A 230 13.08 2.93 -21.63
N VAL A 231 13.74 3.91 -20.97
CA VAL A 231 13.96 5.26 -21.50
C VAL A 231 15.33 5.78 -21.10
N ASP A 232 16.00 6.46 -22.03
CA ASP A 232 17.20 7.24 -21.73
C ASP A 232 16.81 8.60 -21.16
N GLY A 233 17.42 9.01 -20.06
CA GLY A 233 17.11 10.27 -19.39
C GLY A 233 15.67 10.26 -18.80
N GLY A 234 15.25 9.14 -18.22
CA GLY A 234 13.90 8.91 -17.74
C GLY A 234 13.41 9.95 -16.75
N ASP A 235 12.14 10.33 -16.87
CA ASP A 235 11.44 11.23 -15.96
C ASP A 235 11.10 10.51 -14.65
N LEU A 236 11.64 11.03 -13.55
CA LEU A 236 11.40 10.52 -12.20
C LEU A 236 10.35 11.36 -11.44
N SER A 237 9.64 12.27 -12.11
CA SER A 237 8.70 13.19 -11.47
C SER A 237 7.30 12.64 -11.26
N ARG A 238 7.00 11.45 -11.80
CA ARG A 238 5.69 10.81 -11.68
C ARG A 238 5.81 9.34 -11.33
N ASP A 239 4.90 8.85 -10.50
CA ASP A 239 4.84 7.44 -10.09
C ASP A 239 4.62 6.53 -11.29
N VAL A 240 5.27 5.35 -11.28
CA VAL A 240 4.95 4.29 -12.23
C VAL A 240 3.80 3.45 -11.65
N VAL A 241 2.68 3.44 -12.36
CA VAL A 241 1.48 2.68 -11.98
C VAL A 241 1.19 1.63 -13.04
N VAL A 242 1.11 0.38 -12.62
CA VAL A 242 0.67 -0.75 -13.44
C VAL A 242 -0.52 -1.40 -12.76
N SER A 243 -1.62 -1.55 -13.49
CA SER A 243 -2.84 -2.19 -12.99
C SER A 243 -3.21 -3.38 -13.88
N TYR A 244 -3.69 -4.45 -13.26
CA TYR A 244 -4.19 -5.60 -14.00
C TYR A 244 -5.50 -6.11 -13.41
N ASN A 245 -6.40 -6.55 -14.27
CA ASN A 245 -7.73 -7.01 -13.89
C ASN A 245 -7.71 -8.54 -13.69
N LEU A 246 -8.25 -8.96 -12.55
CA LEU A 246 -8.39 -10.35 -12.14
C LEU A 246 -9.85 -10.75 -12.29
N GLN A 247 -10.13 -11.85 -12.98
CA GLN A 247 -11.51 -12.31 -13.17
C GLN A 247 -11.83 -13.46 -12.23
N ARG A 248 -12.61 -13.18 -11.18
CA ARG A 248 -13.11 -14.19 -10.25
C ARG A 248 -14.64 -14.16 -10.20
N PRO A 249 -15.32 -15.11 -10.85
CA PRO A 249 -16.79 -15.17 -10.86
C PRO A 249 -17.39 -15.58 -9.52
N GLN A 250 -16.70 -16.42 -8.74
CA GLN A 250 -17.14 -16.96 -7.45
C GLN A 250 -16.14 -16.64 -6.35
N SER A 251 -16.63 -16.50 -5.12
CA SER A 251 -15.79 -16.38 -3.93
C SER A 251 -14.85 -17.58 -3.79
N GLY A 252 -13.65 -17.37 -3.27
CA GLY A 252 -12.69 -18.45 -3.18
C GLY A 252 -11.55 -18.19 -2.22
N ILE A 253 -10.79 -19.26 -1.97
CA ILE A 253 -9.56 -19.24 -1.17
C ILE A 253 -8.42 -19.76 -2.04
N ASP A 254 -7.35 -18.99 -2.07
CA ASP A 254 -6.07 -19.38 -2.63
C ASP A 254 -5.06 -19.54 -1.50
N LEU A 255 -4.18 -20.55 -1.61
CA LEU A 255 -3.15 -20.84 -0.62
C LEU A 255 -1.81 -20.98 -1.32
N ILE A 256 -0.82 -20.22 -0.88
CA ILE A 256 0.59 -20.41 -1.26
C ILE A 256 1.44 -20.65 0.00
N THR A 257 2.51 -21.39 -0.13
CA THR A 257 3.33 -21.88 0.98
C THR A 257 4.80 -21.61 0.78
N SER A 258 5.56 -21.65 1.87
CA SER A 258 7.04 -21.70 1.89
C SER A 258 7.48 -22.61 3.02
N LYS A 259 8.35 -23.59 2.75
CA LYS A 259 8.85 -24.47 3.79
C LYS A 259 10.20 -25.07 3.40
N GLU A 260 11.23 -24.73 4.16
CA GLU A 260 12.53 -25.40 4.07
C GLU A 260 12.50 -26.80 4.71
N THR A 261 13.42 -27.64 4.27
CA THR A 261 13.60 -28.96 4.87
C THR A 261 14.00 -28.83 6.34
N ASN A 262 13.29 -29.49 7.23
CA ASN A 262 13.46 -29.52 8.69
C ASN A 262 13.07 -28.22 9.44
N ASP A 263 12.64 -27.17 8.76
CA ASP A 263 12.11 -25.97 9.39
C ASP A 263 10.57 -25.96 9.37
N ASP A 264 9.99 -25.08 10.19
CA ASP A 264 8.55 -24.83 10.14
C ASP A 264 8.16 -24.14 8.83
N GLY A 265 7.02 -24.53 8.29
CA GLY A 265 6.48 -23.90 7.08
C GLY A 265 5.70 -22.65 7.37
N TYR A 266 5.50 -21.87 6.31
CA TYR A 266 4.68 -20.66 6.29
C TYR A 266 3.62 -20.78 5.19
N PHE A 267 2.49 -20.16 5.40
CA PHE A 267 1.47 -20.05 4.36
C PHE A 267 0.91 -18.63 4.28
N MET A 268 0.46 -18.26 3.10
CA MET A 268 -0.42 -17.13 2.86
C MET A 268 -1.72 -17.65 2.26
N MET A 269 -2.82 -17.40 2.93
CA MET A 269 -4.17 -17.68 2.47
C MET A 269 -4.80 -16.37 2.02
N THR A 270 -5.37 -16.35 0.82
CA THR A 270 -6.07 -15.18 0.27
C THR A 270 -7.54 -15.53 0.08
N ILE A 271 -8.41 -14.83 0.80
CA ILE A 271 -9.86 -14.98 0.72
C ILE A 271 -10.39 -13.84 -0.15
N THR A 272 -11.15 -14.14 -1.19
CA THR A 272 -11.67 -13.16 -2.15
C THR A 272 -13.18 -13.32 -2.29
N ALA A 273 -13.93 -12.21 -2.28
CA ALA A 273 -15.33 -12.19 -2.63
C ALA A 273 -15.53 -12.25 -4.15
N GLY A 274 -16.41 -13.10 -4.62
CA GLY A 274 -16.80 -13.16 -6.02
C GLY A 274 -17.98 -12.23 -6.34
N LYS A 275 -18.28 -12.13 -7.64
CA LYS A 275 -19.37 -11.29 -8.15
C LYS A 275 -20.76 -11.70 -7.67
N GLU A 276 -20.95 -12.96 -7.28
CA GLU A 276 -22.21 -13.47 -6.74
C GLU A 276 -22.65 -12.76 -5.45
N LEU A 277 -21.73 -12.10 -4.75
CA LEU A 277 -22.00 -11.36 -3.52
C LEU A 277 -22.25 -9.86 -3.72
N GLU A 278 -22.20 -9.36 -4.95
CA GLU A 278 -22.28 -7.91 -5.27
C GLU A 278 -23.67 -7.29 -4.96
N GLN A 279 -24.73 -8.07 -4.87
CA GLN A 279 -26.09 -7.53 -4.75
C GLN A 279 -26.50 -7.34 -3.28
N GLN A 280 -26.54 -6.11 -2.81
CA GLN A 280 -27.09 -5.74 -1.51
C GLN A 280 -27.94 -4.47 -1.60
N GLU A 281 -29.22 -4.54 -1.21
CA GLU A 281 -30.18 -3.45 -1.31
C GLU A 281 -30.47 -2.72 0.02
N LYS A 282 -29.85 -3.11 1.14
CA LYS A 282 -30.13 -2.50 2.44
C LYS A 282 -29.33 -1.21 2.65
N GLY A 283 -30.01 -0.08 2.84
CA GLY A 283 -29.39 1.20 3.14
C GLY A 283 -28.59 1.17 4.46
N MET A 284 -27.54 1.97 4.54
CA MET A 284 -26.62 2.11 5.68
C MET A 284 -26.66 3.52 6.26
N ASP A 285 -26.11 3.66 7.46
CA ASP A 285 -25.94 4.96 8.12
C ASP A 285 -24.48 5.37 8.11
N TYR A 286 -24.21 6.63 7.76
CA TYR A 286 -22.87 7.18 7.67
C TYR A 286 -22.72 8.41 8.55
N VAL A 287 -21.63 8.49 9.30
CA VAL A 287 -21.21 9.68 10.01
C VAL A 287 -19.83 10.08 9.53
N PHE A 288 -19.76 11.14 8.75
CA PHE A 288 -18.51 11.71 8.29
C PHE A 288 -17.92 12.61 9.37
N VAL A 289 -16.68 12.36 9.77
CA VAL A 289 -15.98 13.02 10.86
C VAL A 289 -14.71 13.67 10.33
N LEU A 290 -14.73 14.98 10.14
CA LEU A 290 -13.61 15.75 9.59
C LEU A 290 -12.82 16.44 10.68
N ASP A 291 -11.53 16.14 10.74
CA ASP A 291 -10.57 16.89 11.54
C ASP A 291 -10.37 18.31 10.96
N VAL A 292 -10.58 19.32 11.80
CA VAL A 292 -10.31 20.72 11.49
C VAL A 292 -9.32 21.34 12.49
N SER A 293 -8.45 20.52 13.07
CA SER A 293 -7.36 20.97 13.94
C SER A 293 -6.32 21.79 13.18
N GLY A 294 -5.41 22.43 13.92
CA GLY A 294 -4.39 23.33 13.35
C GLY A 294 -3.44 22.64 12.38
N SER A 295 -3.11 21.37 12.58
CA SER A 295 -2.26 20.56 11.68
C SER A 295 -2.87 20.37 10.30
N MET A 296 -4.20 20.38 10.18
CA MET A 296 -4.91 20.25 8.91
C MET A 296 -4.81 21.51 8.01
N ALA A 297 -4.29 22.63 8.52
CA ALA A 297 -4.00 23.81 7.72
C ALA A 297 -2.79 23.65 6.79
N LEU A 298 -1.92 22.67 7.08
CA LEU A 298 -0.68 22.43 6.35
C LEU A 298 -0.92 21.55 5.13
N ASP A 299 -0.08 21.69 4.11
CA ASP A 299 0.03 20.78 2.94
C ASP A 299 -1.29 20.49 2.20
N GLY A 300 -2.26 21.41 2.29
CA GLY A 300 -3.57 21.24 1.64
C GLY A 300 -4.44 20.13 2.23
N LYS A 301 -4.12 19.59 3.41
CA LYS A 301 -4.81 18.47 4.06
C LYS A 301 -6.32 18.71 4.17
N LEU A 302 -6.74 19.90 4.68
CA LEU A 302 -8.16 20.22 4.83
C LEU A 302 -8.90 20.23 3.48
N GLY A 303 -8.29 20.80 2.43
CA GLY A 303 -8.87 20.81 1.09
C GLY A 303 -9.01 19.41 0.49
N THR A 304 -8.01 18.57 0.69
CA THR A 304 -8.02 17.15 0.27
C THR A 304 -9.12 16.39 0.99
N SER A 305 -9.24 16.56 2.32
CA SER A 305 -10.29 15.91 3.12
C SER A 305 -11.70 16.31 2.70
N ARG A 306 -11.93 17.58 2.42
CA ARG A 306 -13.24 18.06 1.93
C ARG A 306 -13.64 17.40 0.62
N ARG A 307 -12.74 17.40 -0.39
CA ARG A 307 -13.01 16.74 -1.68
C ARG A 307 -13.24 15.23 -1.51
N SER A 308 -12.56 14.60 -0.56
CA SER A 308 -12.80 13.18 -0.26
C SER A 308 -14.21 12.95 0.24
N ILE A 309 -14.65 13.73 1.24
CA ILE A 309 -16.00 13.59 1.80
C ILE A 309 -17.06 13.92 0.74
N GLU A 310 -16.87 14.97 -0.06
CA GLU A 310 -17.73 15.28 -1.21
C GLU A 310 -17.92 14.06 -2.12
N SER A 311 -16.81 13.47 -2.56
CA SER A 311 -16.83 12.26 -3.42
C SER A 311 -17.52 11.07 -2.73
N PHE A 312 -17.42 10.93 -1.41
CA PHE A 312 -18.08 9.84 -0.69
C PHE A 312 -19.57 10.08 -0.55
N ILE A 313 -19.98 11.31 -0.24
CA ILE A 313 -21.40 11.70 -0.14
C ILE A 313 -22.10 11.50 -1.48
N GLU A 314 -21.46 11.87 -2.60
CA GLU A 314 -22.00 11.66 -3.95
C GLU A 314 -22.20 10.18 -4.30
N ALA A 315 -21.53 9.28 -3.59
CA ALA A 315 -21.63 7.83 -3.81
C ALA A 315 -22.74 7.16 -3.01
N LEU A 316 -23.31 7.85 -2.03
CA LEU A 316 -24.37 7.30 -1.20
C LEU A 316 -25.64 7.05 -2.03
N GLY A 317 -26.31 5.95 -1.72
CA GLY A 317 -27.58 5.61 -2.33
C GLY A 317 -28.76 6.33 -1.66
N PRO A 318 -29.95 6.32 -2.30
CA PRO A 318 -31.14 7.02 -1.77
C PRO A 318 -31.66 6.40 -0.46
N GLU A 319 -31.30 5.16 -0.17
CA GLU A 319 -31.67 4.46 1.07
C GLU A 319 -30.69 4.72 2.21
N ASP A 320 -29.54 5.38 1.92
CA ASP A 320 -28.54 5.69 2.92
C ASP A 320 -28.91 6.96 3.69
N ARG A 321 -28.47 7.04 4.96
CA ARG A 321 -28.62 8.24 5.79
C ARG A 321 -27.26 8.75 6.22
N MET A 322 -27.12 10.04 6.40
CA MET A 322 -25.84 10.65 6.76
C MET A 322 -25.96 11.74 7.81
N GLU A 323 -24.89 11.90 8.59
CA GLU A 323 -24.52 13.08 9.37
C GLU A 323 -23.13 13.52 8.98
N VAL A 324 -22.85 14.80 9.00
CA VAL A 324 -21.52 15.37 8.79
C VAL A 324 -21.13 16.19 10.01
N MET A 325 -20.02 15.85 10.62
CA MET A 325 -19.46 16.61 11.73
C MET A 325 -18.00 16.99 11.49
N THR A 326 -17.59 18.07 12.05
CA THR A 326 -16.18 18.46 12.17
C THR A 326 -15.76 18.43 13.63
N PHE A 327 -14.47 18.25 13.88
CA PHE A 327 -13.95 18.31 15.24
C PHE A 327 -12.55 18.94 15.30
N ASN A 328 -12.27 19.50 16.44
CA ASN A 328 -10.94 19.84 16.92
C ASN A 328 -10.84 19.44 18.40
N LEU A 329 -11.21 20.30 19.34
CA LEU A 329 -11.35 19.94 20.76
C LEU A 329 -12.74 19.37 21.06
N GLN A 330 -13.75 19.73 20.27
CA GLN A 330 -15.14 19.29 20.42
C GLN A 330 -15.78 19.07 19.05
N PRO A 331 -16.76 18.16 18.93
CA PRO A 331 -17.51 17.94 17.71
C PRO A 331 -18.46 19.12 17.41
N ASN A 332 -18.56 19.45 16.12
CA ASN A 332 -19.51 20.41 15.58
C ASN A 332 -20.35 19.71 14.50
N LEU A 333 -21.64 19.57 14.72
CA LEU A 333 -22.57 18.78 13.94
C LEU A 333 -23.29 19.64 12.91
N LEU A 334 -23.56 19.09 11.72
CA LEU A 334 -24.34 19.74 10.69
C LEU A 334 -25.84 19.59 10.96
N PHE A 335 -26.34 18.37 11.04
CA PHE A 335 -27.76 18.09 11.15
C PHE A 335 -28.20 17.78 12.58
N ASN A 336 -27.31 17.22 13.39
CA ASN A 336 -27.62 16.67 14.71
C ASN A 336 -28.66 15.53 14.68
N GLU A 337 -28.83 14.91 13.52
CA GLU A 337 -29.65 13.73 13.25
C GLU A 337 -29.20 13.09 11.93
N LEU A 338 -29.54 11.82 11.71
CA LEU A 338 -29.28 11.18 10.42
C LEU A 338 -30.31 11.64 9.39
N LYS A 339 -29.85 12.30 8.32
CA LYS A 339 -30.66 12.74 7.18
C LYS A 339 -30.52 11.76 6.01
N PRO A 340 -31.57 11.60 5.17
CA PRO A 340 -31.43 10.92 3.90
C PRO A 340 -30.29 11.52 3.06
N ALA A 341 -29.55 10.69 2.34
CA ALA A 341 -28.50 11.12 1.43
C ALA A 341 -29.11 11.58 0.09
N ASP A 342 -29.96 12.59 0.15
CA ASP A 342 -30.62 13.24 -1.00
C ASP A 342 -29.87 14.49 -1.47
N GLU A 343 -30.31 15.09 -2.57
CA GLU A 343 -29.68 16.27 -3.18
C GLU A 343 -29.60 17.45 -2.20
N ALA A 344 -30.65 17.65 -1.36
CA ALA A 344 -30.67 18.72 -0.37
C ALA A 344 -29.66 18.48 0.75
N GLY A 345 -29.56 17.23 1.22
CA GLY A 345 -28.57 16.81 2.21
C GLY A 345 -27.15 16.94 1.68
N HIS A 346 -26.90 16.52 0.44
CA HIS A 346 -25.59 16.66 -0.21
C HIS A 346 -25.16 18.13 -0.29
N LYS A 347 -26.03 19.00 -0.76
CA LYS A 347 -25.75 20.44 -0.87
C LYS A 347 -25.44 21.07 0.50
N ALA A 348 -26.24 20.79 1.52
CA ALA A 348 -25.99 21.27 2.87
C ALA A 348 -24.64 20.79 3.44
N ALA A 349 -24.30 19.54 3.20
CA ALA A 349 -23.03 18.97 3.63
C ALA A 349 -21.82 19.64 2.97
N ILE A 350 -21.87 19.87 1.66
CA ILE A 350 -20.81 20.56 0.90
C ILE A 350 -20.67 22.03 1.38
N GLU A 351 -21.76 22.75 1.57
CA GLU A 351 -21.75 24.12 2.09
C GLU A 351 -21.13 24.17 3.51
N PHE A 352 -21.52 23.24 4.39
CA PHE A 352 -20.98 23.14 5.73
C PHE A 352 -19.46 22.86 5.71
N LEU A 353 -19.01 21.88 4.94
CA LEU A 353 -17.59 21.52 4.81
C LEU A 353 -16.76 22.70 4.27
N ASN A 354 -17.27 23.41 3.27
CA ASN A 354 -16.59 24.56 2.67
C ASN A 354 -16.48 25.77 3.60
N SER A 355 -17.37 25.89 4.58
CA SER A 355 -17.32 26.94 5.60
C SER A 355 -16.26 26.72 6.68
N GLN A 356 -15.71 25.50 6.80
CA GLN A 356 -14.80 25.15 7.90
C GLN A 356 -13.39 25.73 7.71
N GLN A 357 -12.71 25.99 8.80
CA GLN A 357 -11.32 26.45 8.82
C GLN A 357 -10.53 25.65 9.84
N ALA A 358 -9.30 25.27 9.48
CA ALA A 358 -8.41 24.55 10.36
C ALA A 358 -7.90 25.44 11.50
N ARG A 359 -8.13 25.01 12.75
CA ARG A 359 -7.70 25.71 13.96
C ARG A 359 -7.82 24.85 15.22
N GLY A 360 -7.03 25.18 16.24
CA GLY A 360 -7.10 24.55 17.58
C GLY A 360 -6.29 23.26 17.66
N GLY A 361 -6.46 22.56 18.78
CA GLY A 361 -5.85 21.25 19.04
C GLY A 361 -6.70 20.10 18.48
N THR A 362 -6.30 18.86 18.77
CA THR A 362 -6.97 17.64 18.27
C THR A 362 -7.33 16.75 19.46
N ILE A 363 -8.63 16.54 19.71
CA ILE A 363 -9.16 15.51 20.63
C ILE A 363 -10.21 14.70 19.88
N LEU A 364 -9.88 13.48 19.55
CA LEU A 364 -10.69 12.61 18.68
C LEU A 364 -11.80 11.88 19.44
N ARG A 365 -11.59 11.52 20.70
CA ARG A 365 -12.51 10.73 21.52
C ARG A 365 -13.95 11.30 21.58
N PRO A 366 -14.20 12.60 21.86
CA PRO A 366 -15.54 13.16 21.87
C PRO A 366 -16.27 13.05 20.53
N ALA A 367 -15.54 13.16 19.40
CA ALA A 367 -16.11 13.00 18.09
C ALA A 367 -16.59 11.57 17.82
N LEU A 368 -15.76 10.55 18.13
CA LEU A 368 -16.17 9.15 18.00
C LEU A 368 -17.31 8.78 18.95
N GLN A 369 -17.28 9.25 20.21
CA GLN A 369 -18.37 9.05 21.15
C GLN A 369 -19.68 9.66 20.64
N THR A 370 -19.62 10.82 19.98
CA THR A 370 -20.79 11.46 19.39
C THR A 370 -21.29 10.71 18.16
N ALA A 371 -20.38 10.23 17.30
CA ALA A 371 -20.71 9.40 16.13
C ALA A 371 -21.48 8.12 16.54
N TYR A 372 -21.07 7.46 17.62
CA TYR A 372 -21.74 6.24 18.09
C TYR A 372 -23.16 6.44 18.63
N LYS A 373 -23.57 7.69 18.97
CA LYS A 373 -24.95 8.00 19.37
C LYS A 373 -25.96 7.79 18.25
N TYR A 374 -25.51 7.80 16.98
CA TYR A 374 -26.34 7.61 15.80
C TYR A 374 -26.59 6.13 15.48
N ARG A 375 -26.08 5.19 16.27
CA ARG A 375 -26.25 3.76 16.02
C ARG A 375 -27.72 3.36 16.16
N ASP A 376 -28.30 2.91 15.05
CA ASP A 376 -29.63 2.33 14.94
C ASP A 376 -29.53 0.77 14.99
N ALA A 377 -30.42 0.11 15.74
CA ALA A 377 -30.36 -1.34 15.93
C ALA A 377 -30.46 -2.14 14.62
N ASP A 378 -31.21 -1.60 13.65
CA ASP A 378 -31.54 -2.31 12.42
C ASP A 378 -30.64 -1.98 11.23
N ARG A 379 -29.69 -1.03 11.40
CA ARG A 379 -28.83 -0.54 10.32
C ARG A 379 -27.36 -0.52 10.74
N GLN A 380 -26.48 -0.79 9.80
CA GLN A 380 -25.03 -0.70 9.99
C GLN A 380 -24.63 0.78 10.07
N LEU A 381 -23.86 1.15 11.10
CA LEU A 381 -23.26 2.48 11.23
C LEU A 381 -21.82 2.48 10.74
N ASN A 382 -21.52 3.33 9.77
CA ASN A 382 -20.19 3.55 9.24
C ASN A 382 -19.70 4.95 9.65
N VAL A 383 -18.69 5.01 10.50
CA VAL A 383 -18.02 6.25 10.89
C VAL A 383 -16.81 6.46 9.98
N VAL A 384 -16.84 7.49 9.17
CA VAL A 384 -15.77 7.82 8.20
C VAL A 384 -14.94 8.97 8.76
N LEU A 385 -13.78 8.65 9.32
CA LEU A 385 -12.87 9.58 9.97
C LEU A 385 -11.80 10.06 8.99
N LEU A 386 -11.69 11.38 8.80
CA LEU A 386 -10.60 12.01 8.04
C LEU A 386 -9.76 12.88 8.98
N SER A 387 -8.52 12.50 9.21
CA SER A 387 -7.60 13.17 10.13
C SER A 387 -6.15 12.82 9.78
N ASP A 388 -5.18 13.61 10.24
CA ASP A 388 -3.78 13.18 10.24
C ASP A 388 -3.45 12.29 11.45
N GLY A 389 -4.42 12.07 12.36
CA GLY A 389 -4.27 11.22 13.53
C GLY A 389 -3.29 11.76 14.58
N ILE A 390 -2.88 13.02 14.44
CA ILE A 390 -1.97 13.67 15.40
C ILE A 390 -2.82 14.16 16.58
N THR A 391 -2.99 13.31 17.56
CA THR A 391 -3.69 13.59 18.81
C THR A 391 -2.74 13.43 20.01
N GLU A 392 -3.18 13.81 21.21
CA GLU A 392 -2.36 13.67 22.43
C GLU A 392 -2.04 12.19 22.71
N ALA A 393 -0.78 11.90 23.05
CA ALA A 393 -0.33 10.53 23.30
C ALA A 393 -1.15 9.80 24.39
N GLY A 394 -1.67 10.53 25.38
CA GLY A 394 -2.53 10.00 26.44
C GLY A 394 -3.88 9.52 25.94
N GLU A 395 -4.38 10.03 24.83
CA GLU A 395 -5.69 9.71 24.26
C GLU A 395 -5.71 8.35 23.54
N HIS A 396 -4.57 7.85 23.07
CA HIS A 396 -4.49 6.63 22.27
C HIS A 396 -5.14 5.43 22.97
N ARG A 397 -4.81 5.19 24.24
CA ARG A 397 -5.41 4.08 24.99
C ARG A 397 -6.92 4.24 25.14
N GLU A 398 -7.37 5.44 25.46
CA GLU A 398 -8.80 5.72 25.64
C GLU A 398 -9.60 5.56 24.33
N LEU A 399 -8.99 5.89 23.18
CA LEU A 399 -9.57 5.65 21.85
C LEU A 399 -9.69 4.16 21.56
N LEU A 400 -8.66 3.37 21.85
CA LEU A 400 -8.70 1.91 21.65
C LEU A 400 -9.71 1.24 22.57
N GLU A 401 -9.81 1.69 23.85
CA GLU A 401 -10.86 1.24 24.77
C GLU A 401 -12.26 1.59 24.26
N LEU A 402 -12.45 2.80 23.68
CA LEU A 402 -13.71 3.21 23.09
C LEU A 402 -14.09 2.34 21.89
N ILE A 403 -13.13 2.04 21.00
CA ILE A 403 -13.34 1.17 19.85
C ILE A 403 -13.66 -0.27 20.28
N ALA A 404 -12.96 -0.80 21.27
CA ALA A 404 -13.22 -2.13 21.79
C ALA A 404 -14.64 -2.27 22.39
N ASN A 405 -15.15 -1.18 23.00
CA ASN A 405 -16.48 -1.12 23.60
C ASN A 405 -17.54 -0.44 22.68
N ARG A 406 -17.27 -0.33 21.38
CA ARG A 406 -18.20 0.28 20.43
C ARG A 406 -19.54 -0.47 20.36
N PRO A 407 -20.63 0.21 20.01
CA PRO A 407 -21.91 -0.48 19.75
C PRO A 407 -21.76 -1.52 18.63
N ALA A 408 -22.34 -2.71 18.82
CA ALA A 408 -22.35 -3.75 17.79
C ALA A 408 -22.95 -3.21 16.48
N GLY A 409 -22.38 -3.60 15.34
CA GLY A 409 -22.78 -3.07 14.03
C GLY A 409 -22.30 -1.64 13.75
N SER A 410 -21.24 -1.18 14.45
CA SER A 410 -20.54 0.07 14.14
C SER A 410 -19.13 -0.23 13.63
N ARG A 411 -18.70 0.49 12.56
CA ARG A 411 -17.38 0.40 11.96
C ARG A 411 -16.74 1.77 11.87
N VAL A 412 -15.41 1.82 11.91
CA VAL A 412 -14.65 3.04 11.68
C VAL A 412 -13.77 2.87 10.45
N PHE A 413 -13.98 3.72 9.48
CA PHE A 413 -13.13 3.87 8.31
C PHE A 413 -12.22 5.05 8.54
N SER A 414 -10.91 4.83 8.59
CA SER A 414 -9.92 5.87 8.88
C SER A 414 -9.21 6.31 7.61
N ILE A 415 -9.28 7.59 7.30
CA ILE A 415 -8.56 8.17 6.16
C ILE A 415 -7.51 9.14 6.70
N GLY A 416 -6.26 8.68 6.67
CA GLY A 416 -5.12 9.50 7.06
C GLY A 416 -4.74 10.48 5.94
N VAL A 417 -4.63 11.77 6.24
CA VAL A 417 -4.40 12.81 5.23
C VAL A 417 -3.09 13.54 5.49
N GLY A 418 -2.18 13.50 4.50
CA GLY A 418 -0.87 14.13 4.55
C GLY A 418 0.29 13.13 4.60
N ASN A 419 1.52 13.64 4.62
CA ASN A 419 2.73 12.83 4.70
C ASN A 419 3.10 12.44 6.14
N GLU A 420 2.83 13.34 7.08
CA GLU A 420 3.02 13.11 8.51
C GLU A 420 1.69 12.71 9.14
N VAL A 421 1.41 11.42 9.11
CA VAL A 421 0.17 10.82 9.61
C VAL A 421 0.49 9.80 10.67
N ASN A 422 -0.28 9.79 11.75
CA ASN A 422 -0.22 8.71 12.74
C ASN A 422 -0.88 7.44 12.18
N LYS A 423 -0.24 6.85 11.15
CA LYS A 423 -0.70 5.64 10.47
C LYS A 423 -1.02 4.51 11.46
N PRO A 424 -0.14 4.18 12.42
CA PRO A 424 -0.40 3.08 13.34
C PRO A 424 -1.71 3.22 14.12
N LEU A 425 -2.01 4.43 14.61
CA LEU A 425 -3.26 4.67 15.33
C LEU A 425 -4.48 4.51 14.42
N LEU A 426 -4.45 5.13 13.23
CA LEU A 426 -5.58 5.11 12.30
C LEU A 426 -5.85 3.69 11.77
N GLU A 427 -4.81 2.93 11.45
CA GLU A 427 -4.95 1.52 11.05
C GLU A 427 -5.52 0.66 12.17
N GLN A 428 -5.07 0.87 13.40
CA GLN A 428 -5.55 0.11 14.55
C GLN A 428 -7.02 0.42 14.84
N LEU A 429 -7.43 1.70 14.82
CA LEU A 429 -8.83 2.10 14.99
C LEU A 429 -9.74 1.44 13.95
N ALA A 430 -9.34 1.46 12.68
CA ALA A 430 -10.08 0.84 11.60
C ALA A 430 -10.16 -0.69 11.77
N ARG A 431 -9.03 -1.35 11.92
CA ARG A 431 -8.94 -2.81 12.06
C ARG A 431 -9.75 -3.35 13.23
N GLU A 432 -9.61 -2.76 14.41
CA GLU A 432 -10.33 -3.21 15.62
C GLU A 432 -11.83 -2.99 15.54
N SER A 433 -12.30 -2.12 14.66
CA SER A 433 -13.72 -1.88 14.43
C SER A 433 -14.32 -2.69 13.27
N GLY A 434 -13.52 -3.44 12.50
CA GLY A 434 -13.96 -4.14 11.30
C GLY A 434 -14.09 -3.24 10.07
N GLY A 435 -13.54 -2.02 10.12
CA GLY A 435 -13.44 -1.11 8.98
C GLY A 435 -12.10 -1.20 8.26
N LEU A 436 -11.82 -0.21 7.43
CA LEU A 436 -10.59 -0.11 6.63
C LEU A 436 -9.88 1.22 6.86
N ALA A 437 -8.56 1.22 6.71
CA ALA A 437 -7.75 2.42 6.68
C ALA A 437 -7.28 2.74 5.26
N ALA A 438 -7.22 4.03 4.93
CA ALA A 438 -6.60 4.55 3.71
C ALA A 438 -5.74 5.76 4.03
N PHE A 439 -4.75 6.07 3.18
CA PHE A 439 -3.84 7.17 3.41
C PHE A 439 -3.70 8.00 2.13
N LEU A 440 -4.01 9.27 2.22
CA LEU A 440 -3.97 10.23 1.13
C LEU A 440 -2.85 11.24 1.36
N SER A 441 -1.91 11.30 0.43
CA SER A 441 -0.81 12.28 0.47
C SER A 441 -0.94 13.24 -0.72
N PRO A 442 -0.43 14.47 -0.62
CA PRO A 442 -0.51 15.46 -1.69
C PRO A 442 0.10 15.03 -3.03
N GLY A 443 1.07 14.09 -3.01
CA GLY A 443 1.69 13.53 -4.22
C GLY A 443 0.99 12.31 -4.79
N ASP A 444 -0.06 11.80 -4.16
CA ASP A 444 -0.79 10.62 -4.62
C ASP A 444 -1.83 11.01 -5.71
N ASP A 445 -2.17 10.06 -6.58
CA ASP A 445 -3.35 10.18 -7.43
C ASP A 445 -4.62 10.11 -6.56
N PHE A 446 -5.01 11.28 -6.09
CA PHE A 446 -6.13 11.45 -5.18
C PHE A 446 -7.45 10.90 -5.73
N GLN A 447 -7.74 11.15 -7.01
CA GLN A 447 -9.02 10.72 -7.60
C GLN A 447 -9.13 9.20 -7.62
N ARG A 448 -8.05 8.53 -8.03
CA ARG A 448 -7.99 7.07 -8.04
C ARG A 448 -8.15 6.48 -6.65
N GLN A 449 -7.39 6.99 -5.66
CA GLN A 449 -7.45 6.48 -4.28
C GLN A 449 -8.80 6.75 -3.61
N ALA A 450 -9.35 7.95 -3.79
CA ALA A 450 -10.66 8.29 -3.24
C ALA A 450 -11.79 7.44 -3.86
N GLN A 451 -11.75 7.20 -5.17
CA GLN A 451 -12.72 6.31 -5.83
C GLN A 451 -12.60 4.85 -5.36
N ALA A 452 -11.38 4.33 -5.22
CA ALA A 452 -11.15 2.99 -4.71
C ALA A 452 -11.70 2.82 -3.30
N PHE A 453 -11.40 3.77 -2.41
CA PHE A 453 -11.89 3.75 -1.04
C PHE A 453 -13.42 3.93 -0.95
N ARG A 454 -13.99 4.78 -1.81
CA ARG A 454 -15.44 4.98 -1.91
C ARG A 454 -16.19 3.68 -2.15
N ARG A 455 -15.72 2.85 -3.09
CA ARG A 455 -16.33 1.55 -3.38
C ARG A 455 -16.28 0.59 -2.18
N LYS A 456 -15.19 0.64 -1.41
CA LYS A 456 -15.00 -0.17 -0.19
C LYS A 456 -15.90 0.27 0.97
N LEU A 457 -16.25 1.55 1.06
CA LEU A 457 -17.15 2.07 2.10
C LEU A 457 -18.57 1.53 2.00
N THR A 458 -19.00 1.20 0.79
CA THR A 458 -20.42 0.99 0.55
C THR A 458 -20.93 -0.33 1.11
N ARG A 459 -20.21 -1.46 1.00
CA ARG A 459 -20.76 -2.76 1.49
C ARG A 459 -19.70 -3.83 1.68
N PRO A 460 -19.61 -4.49 2.85
CA PRO A 460 -18.85 -5.73 2.98
C PRO A 460 -19.57 -6.86 2.26
N ALA A 461 -18.81 -7.68 1.56
CA ALA A 461 -19.30 -8.92 1.00
C ALA A 461 -19.58 -9.95 2.10
N MET A 462 -18.65 -10.02 3.08
CA MET A 462 -18.80 -10.86 4.28
C MET A 462 -18.34 -10.08 5.51
N SER A 463 -19.06 -10.18 6.59
CA SER A 463 -18.71 -9.63 7.90
C SER A 463 -18.48 -10.73 8.93
N GLN A 464 -17.86 -10.37 10.06
CA GLN A 464 -17.56 -11.30 11.16
C GLN A 464 -16.82 -12.57 10.69
N LEU A 465 -15.80 -12.36 9.87
CA LEU A 465 -15.03 -13.45 9.28
C LEU A 465 -14.18 -14.14 10.35
N GLU A 466 -14.38 -15.45 10.51
CA GLU A 466 -13.63 -16.30 11.43
C GLU A 466 -13.10 -17.53 10.70
N LEU A 467 -11.86 -17.92 10.99
CA LEU A 467 -11.21 -19.10 10.43
C LEU A 467 -10.88 -20.11 11.54
N GLN A 468 -11.15 -21.37 11.26
CA GLN A 468 -10.77 -22.49 12.11
C GLN A 468 -9.98 -23.49 11.28
N PHE A 469 -8.79 -23.85 11.76
CA PHE A 469 -7.88 -24.77 11.12
C PHE A 469 -7.97 -26.15 11.79
N ALA A 470 -8.05 -27.22 11.01
CA ALA A 470 -8.07 -28.60 11.47
C ALA A 470 -7.20 -29.49 10.59
N GLY A 471 -6.65 -30.57 11.15
CA GLY A 471 -5.77 -31.52 10.47
C GLY A 471 -4.32 -31.20 10.71
N ALA A 472 -3.74 -30.25 9.96
CA ALA A 472 -2.35 -29.83 10.14
C ALA A 472 -2.14 -28.99 11.41
N ASP A 473 -0.93 -29.03 11.98
CA ASP A 473 -0.55 -28.23 13.16
C ASP A 473 -0.21 -26.80 12.74
N VAL A 474 -1.27 -25.97 12.59
CA VAL A 474 -1.20 -24.54 12.24
C VAL A 474 -1.12 -23.71 13.51
N TYR A 475 -0.23 -22.71 13.52
CA TYR A 475 -0.03 -21.79 14.64
C TYR A 475 0.47 -20.42 14.18
N ASP A 476 0.55 -19.46 15.09
CA ASP A 476 1.02 -18.08 14.85
C ASP A 476 0.36 -17.41 13.63
N VAL A 477 -0.97 -17.48 13.57
CA VAL A 477 -1.78 -16.90 12.50
C VAL A 477 -1.84 -15.37 12.64
N GLU A 478 -1.64 -14.65 11.55
CA GLU A 478 -1.69 -13.19 11.47
C GLU A 478 -2.57 -12.73 10.27
N PRO A 479 -3.45 -11.75 10.43
CA PRO A 479 -3.81 -11.09 11.69
C PRO A 479 -4.67 -12.00 12.57
N GLN A 480 -4.64 -11.77 13.89
CA GLN A 480 -5.47 -12.55 14.86
C GLN A 480 -6.95 -12.19 14.78
N VAL A 481 -7.27 -10.95 14.43
CA VAL A 481 -8.63 -10.48 14.16
C VAL A 481 -8.71 -10.15 12.68
N LEU A 482 -9.58 -10.87 11.98
CA LEU A 482 -9.75 -10.69 10.55
C LEU A 482 -10.62 -9.46 10.28
N PRO A 483 -10.27 -8.64 9.28
CA PRO A 483 -11.15 -7.59 8.80
C PRO A 483 -12.36 -8.21 8.08
N ASP A 484 -13.43 -7.43 7.94
CA ASP A 484 -14.51 -7.80 7.05
C ASP A 484 -14.02 -7.89 5.60
N LEU A 485 -14.60 -8.78 4.82
CA LEU A 485 -14.27 -8.95 3.41
C LEU A 485 -15.12 -8.00 2.57
N TYR A 486 -14.47 -7.11 1.84
CA TYR A 486 -15.12 -6.17 0.93
C TYR A 486 -14.94 -6.61 -0.53
N HIS A 487 -15.89 -6.28 -1.39
CA HIS A 487 -15.74 -6.54 -2.83
C HIS A 487 -14.46 -5.90 -3.38
N GLY A 488 -13.71 -6.70 -4.13
CA GLY A 488 -12.46 -6.28 -4.73
C GLY A 488 -11.33 -5.99 -3.75
N SER A 489 -11.46 -6.39 -2.48
CA SER A 489 -10.37 -6.32 -1.49
C SER A 489 -10.18 -7.69 -0.86
N PRO A 490 -9.13 -8.44 -1.20
CA PRO A 490 -8.87 -9.73 -0.58
C PRO A 490 -8.51 -9.57 0.90
N VAL A 491 -8.90 -10.54 1.72
CA VAL A 491 -8.37 -10.72 3.07
C VAL A 491 -7.24 -11.73 3.00
N ARG A 492 -6.03 -11.30 3.39
CA ARG A 492 -4.86 -12.18 3.46
C ARG A 492 -4.60 -12.60 4.89
N VAL A 493 -4.32 -13.89 5.06
CA VAL A 493 -4.04 -14.52 6.35
C VAL A 493 -2.73 -15.27 6.24
N PHE A 494 -1.78 -14.92 7.08
CA PHE A 494 -0.47 -15.57 7.16
C PHE A 494 -0.44 -16.48 8.38
N GLY A 495 0.28 -17.58 8.30
CA GLY A 495 0.45 -18.45 9.45
C GLY A 495 1.63 -19.39 9.27
N ARG A 496 1.91 -20.14 10.32
CA ARG A 496 2.97 -21.15 10.35
C ARG A 496 2.38 -22.54 10.52
N TYR A 497 3.10 -23.56 10.06
CA TYR A 497 2.76 -24.96 10.27
C TYR A 497 4.02 -25.80 10.49
N ARG A 498 3.92 -26.83 11.37
CA ARG A 498 5.07 -27.67 11.69
C ARG A 498 5.29 -28.75 10.64
N ASN A 499 4.27 -29.52 10.35
CA ASN A 499 4.36 -30.65 9.43
C ASN A 499 3.40 -30.45 8.26
N GLY A 500 3.81 -30.90 7.06
CA GLY A 500 2.90 -30.98 5.93
C GLY A 500 1.82 -32.04 6.18
N GLY A 501 0.76 -31.98 5.38
CA GLY A 501 -0.37 -32.91 5.44
C GLY A 501 -1.69 -32.20 5.16
N ALA A 502 -2.78 -32.95 5.32
CA ALA A 502 -4.12 -32.46 5.05
C ALA A 502 -4.50 -31.30 5.98
N LEU A 503 -4.95 -30.21 5.40
CA LEU A 503 -5.48 -29.02 6.07
C LEU A 503 -6.95 -28.83 5.70
N LYS A 504 -7.79 -28.72 6.69
CA LYS A 504 -9.17 -28.28 6.55
C LYS A 504 -9.34 -26.91 7.19
N VAL A 505 -9.82 -25.94 6.41
CA VAL A 505 -10.13 -24.60 6.87
C VAL A 505 -11.64 -24.42 6.87
N ASN A 506 -12.21 -24.18 8.04
CA ASN A 506 -13.61 -23.80 8.16
C ASN A 506 -13.71 -22.29 8.24
N VAL A 507 -14.53 -21.71 7.37
CA VAL A 507 -14.79 -20.27 7.27
C VAL A 507 -16.19 -20.00 7.77
N ASN A 508 -16.32 -19.24 8.85
CA ASN A 508 -17.58 -18.73 9.35
C ASN A 508 -17.65 -17.23 9.07
N ALA A 509 -18.77 -16.78 8.56
CA ALA A 509 -18.99 -15.36 8.24
C ALA A 509 -20.50 -15.04 8.25
N GLU A 510 -20.82 -13.75 8.16
CA GLU A 510 -22.17 -13.29 7.86
C GLU A 510 -22.21 -12.67 6.46
N VAL A 511 -23.14 -13.13 5.64
CA VAL A 511 -23.48 -12.55 4.34
C VAL A 511 -24.89 -11.97 4.44
N LEU A 512 -25.05 -10.66 4.25
CA LEU A 512 -26.35 -9.98 4.40
C LEU A 512 -26.98 -10.17 5.80
N GLY A 513 -26.17 -10.30 6.85
CA GLY A 513 -26.65 -10.58 8.21
C GLY A 513 -27.14 -12.01 8.43
N LYS A 514 -26.88 -12.92 7.49
CA LYS A 514 -27.16 -14.35 7.63
C LYS A 514 -25.87 -15.11 7.86
N PRO A 515 -25.80 -15.99 8.87
CA PRO A 515 -24.61 -16.79 9.09
C PRO A 515 -24.38 -17.77 7.92
N VAL A 516 -23.14 -17.86 7.49
CA VAL A 516 -22.67 -18.78 6.45
C VAL A 516 -21.46 -19.51 6.98
N ALA A 517 -21.40 -20.82 6.73
CA ALA A 517 -20.27 -21.67 7.08
C ALA A 517 -19.83 -22.49 5.87
N GLU A 518 -18.58 -22.34 5.48
CA GLU A 518 -17.98 -23.05 4.35
C GLU A 518 -16.70 -23.76 4.79
N SER A 519 -16.31 -24.80 4.08
CA SER A 519 -15.06 -25.49 4.36
C SER A 519 -14.21 -25.69 3.10
N PHE A 520 -12.92 -25.43 3.24
CA PHE A 520 -11.92 -25.64 2.22
C PHE A 520 -10.93 -26.70 2.68
N GLU A 521 -10.59 -27.64 1.80
CA GLU A 521 -9.63 -28.70 2.08
C GLU A 521 -8.46 -28.64 1.09
N THR A 522 -7.23 -28.70 1.61
CA THR A 522 -5.99 -28.67 0.84
C THR A 522 -4.90 -29.48 1.56
N ASP A 523 -3.76 -29.67 0.91
CA ASP A 523 -2.60 -30.29 1.53
C ASP A 523 -1.48 -29.26 1.68
N LEU A 524 -0.90 -29.18 2.87
CA LEU A 524 0.31 -28.40 3.12
C LEU A 524 1.54 -29.26 2.73
N PRO A 525 2.48 -28.73 1.95
CA PRO A 525 3.67 -29.48 1.53
C PRO A 525 4.65 -29.69 2.68
N GLN A 526 5.46 -30.77 2.60
CA GLN A 526 6.57 -31.01 3.52
C GLN A 526 7.79 -30.15 3.20
N VAL A 527 7.95 -29.75 1.93
CA VAL A 527 9.00 -28.86 1.43
C VAL A 527 8.41 -28.02 0.30
N ASP A 528 8.64 -26.70 0.35
CA ASP A 528 8.28 -25.76 -0.70
C ASP A 528 9.21 -24.55 -0.68
N ASP A 529 10.16 -24.50 -1.59
CA ASP A 529 11.15 -23.44 -1.71
C ASP A 529 10.72 -22.32 -2.70
N ALA A 530 9.48 -22.40 -3.24
CA ALA A 530 9.07 -21.53 -4.35
C ALA A 530 8.73 -20.09 -3.93
N ASN A 531 8.28 -19.86 -2.67
CA ASN A 531 7.72 -18.59 -2.24
C ASN A 531 8.34 -18.07 -0.92
N PRO A 532 9.66 -17.84 -0.85
CA PRO A 532 10.35 -17.44 0.38
C PRO A 532 9.87 -16.05 0.91
N GLU A 533 9.26 -15.23 0.05
CA GLU A 533 8.68 -13.94 0.43
C GLU A 533 7.60 -14.04 1.51
N ILE A 534 6.89 -15.17 1.60
CA ILE A 534 5.80 -15.38 2.57
C ILE A 534 6.31 -15.33 4.01
N GLU A 535 7.51 -15.84 4.27
CA GLU A 535 8.11 -15.83 5.61
C GLU A 535 8.30 -14.41 6.13
N ARG A 536 8.82 -13.51 5.27
CA ARG A 536 9.03 -12.11 5.63
C ARG A 536 7.73 -11.34 5.75
N ALA A 537 6.75 -11.65 4.88
CA ALA A 537 5.42 -11.08 4.98
C ALA A 537 4.75 -11.45 6.34
N TRP A 538 4.80 -12.73 6.72
CA TRP A 538 4.35 -13.18 8.05
C TRP A 538 5.06 -12.42 9.18
N ALA A 539 6.39 -12.33 9.12
CA ALA A 539 7.18 -11.66 10.14
C ALA A 539 6.85 -10.16 10.25
N SER A 540 6.61 -9.48 9.11
CA SER A 540 6.18 -8.09 9.09
C SER A 540 4.82 -7.88 9.77
N HIS A 541 3.84 -8.74 9.51
CA HIS A 541 2.55 -8.72 10.19
C HIS A 541 2.69 -8.96 11.70
N ARG A 542 3.56 -9.92 12.08
CA ARG A 542 3.85 -10.21 13.48
C ARG A 542 4.50 -9.02 14.21
N VAL A 543 5.48 -8.36 13.56
CA VAL A 543 6.13 -7.15 14.10
C VAL A 543 5.11 -6.02 14.23
N ALA A 544 4.30 -5.76 13.19
CA ALA A 544 3.26 -4.73 13.24
C ALA A 544 2.30 -4.96 14.42
N ARG A 545 1.84 -6.21 14.62
CA ARG A 545 0.99 -6.56 15.75
C ARG A 545 1.67 -6.32 17.11
N LEU A 546 2.93 -6.72 17.27
CA LEU A 546 3.65 -6.48 18.53
C LEU A 546 3.80 -4.98 18.82
N MET A 547 4.00 -4.16 17.80
CA MET A 547 4.04 -2.70 17.94
C MET A 547 2.66 -2.13 18.31
N ASP A 548 1.57 -2.71 17.78
CA ASP A 548 0.20 -2.38 18.17
C ASP A 548 -0.08 -2.73 19.63
N ASP A 549 0.39 -3.90 20.09
CA ASP A 549 0.25 -4.35 21.47
C ASP A 549 1.00 -3.41 22.44
N GLU A 550 2.20 -2.93 22.08
CA GLU A 550 2.91 -1.91 22.86
C GLU A 550 2.10 -0.60 23.00
N ARG A 551 1.52 -0.14 21.88
CA ARG A 551 0.68 1.07 21.86
C ARG A 551 -0.57 0.91 22.72
N ARG A 552 -1.24 -0.24 22.60
CA ARG A 552 -2.44 -0.56 23.40
C ARG A 552 -2.15 -0.60 24.89
N ASN A 553 -1.02 -1.20 25.26
CA ASN A 553 -0.63 -1.32 26.67
C ASN A 553 -0.06 -0.01 27.24
N GLY A 554 0.15 1.02 26.42
CA GLY A 554 0.76 2.29 26.85
C GLY A 554 2.19 2.14 27.38
N ALA A 555 2.91 1.11 26.92
CA ALA A 555 4.25 0.75 27.38
C ALA A 555 5.23 0.69 26.18
N PRO A 556 5.59 1.83 25.56
CA PRO A 556 6.52 1.87 24.44
C PRO A 556 7.85 1.20 24.79
N GLY A 557 8.36 0.37 23.90
CA GLY A 557 9.61 -0.36 24.08
C GLY A 557 9.52 -1.62 24.95
N SER A 558 8.35 -1.96 25.50
CA SER A 558 8.18 -3.16 26.33
C SER A 558 8.40 -4.47 25.58
N LEU A 559 8.13 -4.49 24.28
CA LEU A 559 8.35 -5.63 23.39
C LEU A 559 9.53 -5.44 22.44
N ARG A 560 10.32 -4.36 22.61
CA ARG A 560 11.44 -3.99 21.73
C ARG A 560 12.38 -5.16 21.44
N ASN A 561 12.82 -5.89 22.46
CA ASN A 561 13.76 -7.00 22.26
C ASN A 561 13.18 -8.10 21.38
N LYS A 562 11.90 -8.43 21.57
CA LYS A 562 11.19 -9.42 20.76
C LYS A 562 10.98 -8.96 19.31
N ILE A 563 10.70 -7.66 19.12
CA ILE A 563 10.58 -7.06 17.79
C ILE A 563 11.93 -7.06 17.09
N VAL A 564 13.01 -6.64 17.76
CA VAL A 564 14.38 -6.66 17.22
C VAL A 564 14.79 -8.07 16.85
N GLU A 565 14.57 -9.07 17.72
CA GLU A 565 14.86 -10.47 17.42
C GLU A 565 14.14 -10.98 16.15
N LEU A 566 12.87 -10.64 15.98
CA LEU A 566 12.13 -10.96 14.75
C LEU A 566 12.73 -10.23 13.54
N CYS A 567 13.01 -8.93 13.67
CA CYS A 567 13.61 -8.15 12.59
C CYS A 567 14.96 -8.72 12.14
N GLU A 568 15.84 -9.06 13.08
CA GLU A 568 17.14 -9.68 12.81
C GLU A 568 17.00 -11.10 12.23
N SER A 569 15.99 -11.87 12.69
CA SER A 569 15.79 -13.25 12.23
C SER A 569 15.21 -13.32 10.81
N TYR A 570 14.33 -12.36 10.43
CA TYR A 570 13.68 -12.34 9.11
C TYR A 570 14.22 -11.25 8.19
N SER A 571 15.23 -10.48 8.62
CA SER A 571 15.87 -9.42 7.85
C SER A 571 14.88 -8.36 7.37
N ILE A 572 14.08 -7.83 8.28
CA ILE A 572 13.10 -6.77 8.02
C ILE A 572 13.39 -5.54 8.87
N VAL A 573 13.11 -4.36 8.33
CA VAL A 573 13.31 -3.07 9.01
C VAL A 573 12.05 -2.68 9.79
N SER A 574 12.25 -2.02 10.91
CA SER A 574 11.18 -1.46 11.74
C SER A 574 11.63 -0.17 12.41
N GLU A 575 10.79 0.42 13.26
CA GLU A 575 11.19 1.55 14.11
C GLU A 575 12.37 1.23 15.03
N TYR A 576 12.60 -0.06 15.36
CA TYR A 576 13.64 -0.53 16.28
C TYR A 576 14.82 -1.22 15.61
N ALA A 577 14.79 -1.48 14.31
CA ALA A 577 15.82 -2.22 13.59
C ALA A 577 16.15 -1.57 12.23
N SER A 578 17.42 -1.62 11.84
CA SER A 578 17.96 -0.97 10.64
C SER A 578 18.95 -1.89 9.94
N PHE A 579 19.11 -1.74 8.62
CA PHE A 579 20.19 -2.37 7.88
C PHE A 579 21.51 -1.63 8.08
N ILE A 580 22.58 -2.40 8.25
CA ILE A 580 23.95 -1.94 8.21
C ILE A 580 24.71 -2.72 7.14
N VAL A 581 25.46 -2.04 6.28
CA VAL A 581 26.40 -2.64 5.33
C VAL A 581 27.81 -2.35 5.81
N LEU A 582 28.63 -3.38 5.92
CA LEU A 582 30.04 -3.29 6.30
C LEU A 582 30.93 -3.79 5.15
N GLU A 583 32.17 -3.35 5.15
CA GLU A 583 33.13 -3.52 4.06
C GLU A 583 33.45 -5.01 3.73
N ASN A 584 33.42 -5.89 4.74
CA ASN A 584 33.74 -7.30 4.59
C ASN A 584 33.24 -8.13 5.78
N ASP A 585 33.30 -9.45 5.66
CA ASP A 585 32.84 -10.39 6.69
C ASP A 585 33.63 -10.33 8.00
N ALA A 586 34.90 -9.93 7.96
CA ALA A 586 35.69 -9.78 9.19
C ALA A 586 35.15 -8.64 10.06
N GLU A 587 34.61 -7.60 9.45
CA GLU A 587 33.99 -6.49 10.18
C GLU A 587 32.64 -6.90 10.78
N TYR A 588 31.83 -7.71 10.09
CA TYR A 588 30.62 -8.30 10.68
C TYR A 588 30.96 -9.19 11.89
N GLN A 589 31.99 -10.04 11.78
CA GLN A 589 32.46 -10.88 12.88
C GLN A 589 32.97 -10.04 14.06
N ARG A 590 33.72 -8.97 13.81
CA ARG A 590 34.21 -8.04 14.82
C ARG A 590 33.09 -7.47 15.69
N TRP A 591 31.95 -7.18 15.07
CA TRP A 591 30.77 -6.66 15.74
C TRP A 591 29.81 -7.74 16.21
N SER A 592 30.18 -9.04 16.06
CA SER A 592 29.31 -10.17 16.39
C SER A 592 27.93 -10.06 15.70
N ILE A 593 27.95 -9.73 14.41
CA ILE A 593 26.77 -9.68 13.55
C ILE A 593 26.77 -10.95 12.70
N GLU A 594 25.72 -11.76 12.84
CA GLU A 594 25.53 -12.96 12.04
C GLU A 594 25.06 -12.60 10.62
N ARG A 595 25.55 -13.33 9.62
CA ARG A 595 25.20 -13.15 8.20
C ARG A 595 23.87 -13.86 7.86
N LYS A 596 22.78 -13.48 8.55
CA LYS A 596 21.45 -14.09 8.37
C LYS A 596 20.81 -13.65 7.07
N ASN A 597 20.91 -12.34 6.74
CA ASN A 597 20.31 -11.80 5.52
C ASN A 597 21.04 -12.33 4.27
N GLU A 598 22.36 -12.43 4.30
CA GLU A 598 23.14 -12.99 3.18
C GLU A 598 22.68 -14.41 2.85
N LYS A 599 22.49 -15.26 3.87
CA LYS A 599 22.00 -16.63 3.67
C LYS A 599 20.59 -16.63 3.08
N ARG A 600 19.69 -15.76 3.60
CA ARG A 600 18.34 -15.62 3.06
C ARG A 600 18.34 -15.11 1.62
N MET A 601 19.14 -14.10 1.32
CA MET A 601 19.24 -13.56 -0.04
C MET A 601 19.77 -14.59 -1.04
N GLY A 602 20.66 -15.49 -0.62
CA GLY A 602 21.10 -16.62 -1.45
C GLY A 602 19.94 -17.54 -1.81
N ARG A 603 19.11 -17.91 -0.82
CA ARG A 603 17.91 -18.75 -1.03
C ARG A 603 16.86 -18.02 -1.87
N ASP A 604 16.53 -16.79 -1.50
CA ASP A 604 15.52 -15.98 -2.18
C ASP A 604 15.92 -15.74 -3.64
N GLY A 605 17.22 -15.54 -3.90
CA GLY A 605 17.78 -15.44 -5.25
C GLY A 605 17.59 -16.72 -6.07
N ALA A 606 17.84 -17.88 -5.48
CA ALA A 606 17.62 -19.16 -6.14
C ALA A 606 16.13 -19.39 -6.48
N ALA A 607 15.23 -19.08 -5.55
CA ALA A 607 13.78 -19.17 -5.77
C ALA A 607 13.31 -18.20 -6.87
N LEU A 608 13.85 -16.98 -6.88
CA LEU A 608 13.53 -15.98 -7.89
C LEU A 608 14.03 -16.41 -9.28
N GLU A 609 15.20 -17.01 -9.37
CA GLU A 609 15.73 -17.54 -10.64
C GLU A 609 14.88 -18.70 -11.14
N ALA A 610 14.56 -19.67 -10.30
CA ALA A 610 13.66 -20.78 -10.66
C ALA A 610 12.27 -20.26 -11.13
N ARG A 611 11.76 -19.20 -10.49
CA ARG A 611 10.52 -18.55 -10.91
C ARG A 611 10.65 -17.86 -12.27
N ARG A 612 11.77 -17.18 -12.53
CA ARG A 612 12.05 -16.56 -13.84
C ARG A 612 12.13 -17.61 -14.95
N GLU A 613 12.79 -18.73 -14.69
CA GLU A 613 12.84 -19.83 -15.65
C GLU A 613 11.43 -20.38 -15.93
N ALA A 614 10.61 -20.59 -14.91
CA ALA A 614 9.23 -21.02 -15.08
C ALA A 614 8.38 -20.01 -15.88
N LEU A 615 8.50 -18.71 -15.60
CA LEU A 615 7.84 -17.65 -16.36
C LEU A 615 8.33 -17.58 -17.80
N GLN A 616 9.61 -17.79 -18.05
CA GLN A 616 10.17 -17.85 -19.40
C GLN A 616 9.61 -19.05 -20.18
N GLN A 617 9.50 -20.22 -19.56
CA GLN A 617 8.84 -21.37 -20.17
C GLN A 617 7.38 -21.08 -20.53
N MET A 618 6.59 -20.50 -19.61
CA MET A 618 5.22 -20.07 -19.90
C MET A 618 5.13 -19.08 -21.07
N ARG A 619 6.11 -18.18 -21.18
CA ARG A 619 6.20 -17.23 -22.29
C ARG A 619 6.49 -17.93 -23.62
N GLU A 620 7.44 -18.87 -23.62
CA GLU A 620 7.80 -19.65 -24.82
C GLU A 620 6.62 -20.51 -25.29
N GLU A 621 5.91 -21.15 -24.37
CA GLU A 621 4.70 -21.91 -24.65
C GLU A 621 3.58 -21.00 -25.22
N GLY A 622 3.38 -19.82 -24.62
CA GLY A 622 2.42 -18.82 -25.12
C GLY A 622 2.77 -18.33 -26.54
N LEU A 623 4.05 -18.06 -26.79
CA LEU A 623 4.53 -17.67 -28.14
C LEU A 623 4.39 -18.81 -29.15
N ALA A 624 4.65 -20.03 -28.76
CA ALA A 624 4.47 -21.21 -29.62
C ALA A 624 3.00 -21.39 -30.04
N GLN A 625 2.05 -21.06 -29.16
CA GLN A 625 0.63 -21.09 -29.50
C GLN A 625 0.20 -19.99 -30.49
N LEU A 626 0.95 -18.90 -30.61
CA LEU A 626 0.70 -17.82 -31.56
C LEU A 626 1.36 -18.08 -32.93
N GLY A 627 2.23 -19.10 -33.07
CA GLY A 627 2.84 -19.48 -34.32
C GLY A 627 1.85 -20.18 -35.29
N PRO A 628 2.22 -20.36 -36.59
CA PRO A 628 1.34 -20.98 -37.58
C PRO A 628 0.80 -22.35 -37.16
N GLU A 629 1.62 -23.14 -36.46
CA GLU A 629 1.21 -24.46 -35.96
C GLU A 629 0.27 -24.37 -34.76
N GLY A 630 0.41 -23.35 -33.90
CA GLY A 630 -0.46 -23.10 -32.75
C GLY A 630 -1.85 -22.62 -33.19
N VAL A 631 -1.90 -21.75 -34.19
CA VAL A 631 -3.16 -21.32 -34.82
C VAL A 631 -3.87 -22.50 -35.46
N GLN A 632 -3.14 -23.39 -36.10
CA GLN A 632 -3.70 -24.59 -36.75
C GLN A 632 -4.27 -25.57 -35.72
N LYS A 633 -3.53 -25.84 -34.60
CA LYS A 633 -4.04 -26.65 -33.47
C LYS A 633 -5.28 -26.05 -32.82
N ARG A 634 -5.38 -24.73 -32.71
CA ARG A 634 -6.54 -24.06 -32.15
C ARG A 634 -7.75 -24.16 -33.07
N ILE A 635 -7.54 -24.07 -34.39
CA ILE A 635 -8.59 -24.28 -35.40
C ILE A 635 -9.08 -25.73 -35.36
N GLU A 636 -8.19 -26.71 -35.21
CA GLU A 636 -8.52 -28.12 -35.08
C GLU A 636 -9.31 -28.42 -33.80
N GLN A 637 -8.89 -27.87 -32.65
CA GLN A 637 -9.58 -28.01 -31.35
C GLN A 637 -10.98 -27.36 -31.37
N VAL A 638 -11.17 -26.22 -32.05
CA VAL A 638 -12.47 -25.56 -32.19
C VAL A 638 -13.35 -26.34 -33.17
N SER A 639 -12.77 -26.98 -34.18
CA SER A 639 -13.51 -27.79 -35.14
C SER A 639 -13.90 -29.20 -34.61
N GLU A 640 -13.18 -29.70 -33.58
CA GLU A 640 -13.49 -30.97 -32.93
C GLU A 640 -14.51 -30.83 -31.80
N GLN A 641 -14.89 -29.62 -31.37
CA GLN A 641 -15.98 -29.44 -30.41
C GLN A 641 -17.31 -29.62 -31.19
N PRO A 642 -18.05 -30.72 -30.94
CA PRO A 642 -19.33 -30.90 -31.60
C PRO A 642 -20.28 -29.81 -31.15
N ASN A 643 -20.93 -29.16 -32.11
CA ASN A 643 -22.00 -28.19 -31.94
C ASN A 643 -22.98 -28.67 -30.85
N ARG A 644 -22.81 -28.19 -29.61
CA ARG A 644 -23.84 -28.35 -28.57
C ARG A 644 -24.99 -27.43 -28.94
N SER A 645 -25.93 -27.97 -29.72
CA SER A 645 -27.25 -27.37 -29.86
C SER A 645 -27.88 -27.20 -28.48
N VAL A 646 -28.25 -25.96 -28.19
CA VAL A 646 -29.15 -25.60 -27.12
C VAL A 646 -30.46 -26.36 -27.31
N ASN A 647 -30.67 -27.43 -26.54
CA ASN A 647 -31.95 -28.00 -26.13
C ASN A 647 -31.78 -29.45 -25.69
N GLN A 648 -31.70 -29.70 -24.38
CA GLN A 648 -32.43 -30.82 -23.75
C GLN A 648 -32.34 -30.75 -22.21
N PRO A 649 -33.37 -31.21 -21.52
CA PRO A 649 -33.56 -30.99 -20.09
C PRO A 649 -32.88 -32.09 -19.21
N LEU A 650 -32.75 -31.75 -17.95
CA LEU A 650 -32.28 -32.57 -16.85
C LEU A 650 -32.90 -33.98 -16.82
N ALA A 651 -32.08 -35.00 -16.69
CA ALA A 651 -32.48 -36.27 -16.08
C ALA A 651 -31.34 -36.89 -15.30
N SER A 652 -31.71 -37.32 -14.12
CA SER A 652 -31.02 -37.90 -12.98
C SER A 652 -30.34 -39.27 -13.22
N ASN A 653 -29.44 -39.58 -12.29
CA ASN A 653 -29.08 -40.88 -11.72
C ASN A 653 -27.71 -41.49 -11.99
N SER A 654 -27.06 -41.64 -10.85
CA SER A 654 -25.97 -42.53 -10.41
C SER A 654 -26.07 -44.00 -10.91
N PRO A 655 -25.18 -44.96 -10.54
CA PRO A 655 -23.80 -44.97 -10.06
C PRO A 655 -22.92 -46.07 -10.73
N ALA A 656 -21.67 -46.18 -10.36
CA ALA A 656 -20.92 -47.41 -10.08
C ALA A 656 -19.47 -47.40 -10.52
N THR A 657 -18.64 -47.65 -9.57
CA THR A 657 -17.28 -48.19 -9.41
C THR A 657 -16.89 -49.38 -10.38
N PRO A 658 -15.64 -49.94 -10.42
CA PRO A 658 -14.32 -49.52 -9.85
C PRO A 658 -13.08 -49.86 -10.74
N ALA A 659 -11.91 -49.63 -10.16
CA ALA A 659 -10.65 -50.36 -10.28
C ALA A 659 -9.43 -49.71 -10.97
N SER A 660 -8.38 -49.63 -10.17
CA SER A 660 -6.97 -49.29 -10.36
C SER A 660 -6.21 -50.15 -11.41
N PRO A 661 -4.93 -49.90 -11.81
CA PRO A 661 -3.81 -49.57 -10.93
C PRO A 661 -2.70 -48.64 -11.47
N THR A 662 -2.00 -48.03 -10.53
CA THR A 662 -0.55 -47.73 -10.34
C THR A 662 0.37 -47.19 -11.45
N SER A 663 1.03 -46.07 -11.06
CA SER A 663 2.42 -45.59 -11.20
C SER A 663 2.79 -44.69 -12.37
N PRO A 664 3.78 -43.82 -12.26
CA PRO A 664 4.49 -43.23 -11.14
C PRO A 664 4.48 -41.66 -11.12
N THR A 665 4.84 -41.13 -9.99
CA THR A 665 5.02 -39.75 -9.57
C THR A 665 5.82 -38.85 -10.50
N THR A 666 5.22 -37.76 -10.88
CA THR A 666 5.89 -36.51 -11.32
C THR A 666 5.46 -35.38 -10.36
N PRO A 667 6.29 -34.37 -10.10
CA PRO A 667 5.99 -33.33 -9.10
C PRO A 667 4.77 -32.53 -9.50
N SER A 668 3.87 -32.35 -8.52
CA SER A 668 2.56 -31.75 -8.70
C SER A 668 2.67 -30.24 -8.98
N ALA A 669 2.11 -29.80 -10.09
CA ALA A 669 1.73 -28.42 -10.29
C ALA A 669 0.67 -28.01 -9.25
N PRO A 670 0.64 -26.75 -8.79
CA PRO A 670 -0.37 -26.27 -7.85
C PRO A 670 -1.78 -26.44 -8.43
N ARG A 671 -2.69 -26.94 -7.60
CA ARG A 671 -4.09 -27.16 -7.99
C ARG A 671 -4.82 -25.83 -8.14
N PRO A 672 -5.75 -25.72 -9.09
CA PRO A 672 -6.59 -24.54 -9.25
C PRO A 672 -7.47 -24.29 -8.02
N SER A 673 -7.71 -23.01 -7.73
CA SER A 673 -8.61 -22.52 -6.69
C SER A 673 -9.99 -23.18 -6.75
N ARG A 674 -10.51 -23.60 -5.59
CA ARG A 674 -11.89 -24.09 -5.48
C ARG A 674 -12.80 -22.94 -5.04
N GLY A 675 -13.85 -22.71 -5.81
CA GLY A 675 -14.90 -21.74 -5.47
C GLY A 675 -15.85 -22.26 -4.39
N PHE A 676 -16.40 -21.33 -3.62
CA PHE A 676 -17.52 -21.58 -2.70
C PHE A 676 -18.85 -21.44 -3.43
N ASP A 677 -19.78 -22.36 -3.24
CA ASP A 677 -21.15 -22.23 -3.70
C ASP A 677 -22.03 -21.65 -2.59
N PHE A 678 -22.25 -20.33 -2.62
CA PHE A 678 -23.25 -19.70 -1.76
C PHE A 678 -24.63 -19.79 -2.41
N ASN A 679 -25.41 -20.77 -2.01
CA ASN A 679 -26.78 -20.92 -2.48
C ASN A 679 -27.70 -19.92 -1.76
N THR A 680 -27.76 -18.67 -2.25
CA THR A 680 -28.78 -17.70 -1.86
C THR A 680 -29.98 -17.89 -2.77
N GLY A 681 -30.93 -18.71 -2.36
CA GLY A 681 -32.19 -18.81 -3.09
C GLY A 681 -32.98 -17.50 -3.10
N GLY A 682 -33.19 -16.93 -4.29
CA GLY A 682 -34.05 -15.77 -4.46
C GLY A 682 -33.88 -15.10 -5.81
N GLY A 683 -34.85 -15.24 -6.66
CA GLY A 683 -34.87 -14.97 -8.10
C GLY A 683 -34.92 -13.54 -8.59
N GLY A 684 -34.56 -13.43 -9.85
CA GLY A 684 -35.31 -12.66 -10.86
C GLY A 684 -34.85 -11.30 -11.28
N GLY A 685 -34.24 -11.21 -12.46
CA GLY A 685 -34.74 -10.30 -13.50
C GLY A 685 -34.02 -9.00 -13.81
N GLY A 686 -33.33 -8.98 -14.98
CA GLY A 686 -33.51 -7.91 -15.98
C GLY A 686 -32.58 -6.72 -16.04
N GLY A 687 -31.61 -6.75 -16.89
CA GLY A 687 -31.34 -5.93 -18.06
C GLY A 687 -31.07 -4.43 -17.95
N GLY A 688 -29.96 -3.96 -18.59
CA GLY A 688 -29.85 -2.62 -19.11
C GLY A 688 -28.46 -2.01 -19.09
N ALA A 689 -27.73 -2.16 -20.19
CA ALA A 689 -26.52 -1.40 -20.47
C ALA A 689 -26.85 0.05 -20.82
N ILE A 690 -26.09 1.02 -20.33
CA ILE A 690 -25.97 2.35 -20.94
C ILE A 690 -24.54 2.87 -20.76
N ASP A 691 -23.93 3.19 -21.91
CA ASP A 691 -22.67 3.86 -22.11
C ASP A 691 -22.86 5.38 -21.93
N PRO A 692 -21.94 6.15 -21.39
CA PRO A 692 -21.89 7.57 -21.68
C PRO A 692 -20.54 8.08 -22.13
N LEU A 693 -20.55 8.54 -23.35
CA LEU A 693 -19.59 9.45 -23.94
C LEU A 693 -20.01 10.91 -23.67
N THR A 694 -18.97 11.76 -23.59
CA THR A 694 -18.87 13.19 -23.93
C THR A 694 -19.43 14.28 -22.99
N GLY A 695 -18.51 15.21 -22.71
CA GLY A 695 -18.78 16.63 -22.89
C GLY A 695 -18.23 17.60 -21.88
N GLY A 696 -17.28 18.43 -22.30
CA GLY A 696 -17.49 19.87 -22.22
C GLY A 696 -16.73 20.66 -21.16
N MET A 697 -15.66 21.24 -21.62
CA MET A 697 -14.88 22.35 -21.07
C MET A 697 -15.71 23.62 -20.90
N LEU A 698 -15.62 24.32 -19.75
CA LEU A 698 -15.88 25.75 -19.69
C LEU A 698 -15.11 26.42 -18.53
N LEU A 699 -14.24 27.36 -18.94
CA LEU A 699 -13.52 28.35 -18.11
C LEU A 699 -14.47 29.47 -17.70
N VAL A 700 -14.43 29.92 -16.44
CA VAL A 700 -14.86 31.27 -16.07
C VAL A 700 -13.87 31.87 -15.06
N ILE A 701 -13.38 33.05 -15.43
CA ILE A 701 -12.49 33.96 -14.70
C ILE A 701 -13.31 34.96 -13.92
N GLY A 702 -12.88 35.30 -12.72
CA GLY A 702 -13.26 36.49 -11.98
C GLY A 702 -12.87 36.38 -10.51
N GLY A 703 -12.25 37.23 -9.90
CA GLY A 703 -11.63 38.50 -9.84
C GLY A 703 -11.90 39.15 -8.48
N TYR A 704 -10.79 39.59 -7.80
CA TYR A 704 -10.63 40.65 -6.81
C TYR A 704 -10.96 40.46 -5.32
N GLY A 705 -9.92 40.82 -4.53
CA GLY A 705 -10.09 41.39 -3.19
C GLY A 705 -8.83 41.35 -2.32
N VAL A 706 -7.97 42.36 -2.48
CA VAL A 706 -6.80 42.62 -1.63
C VAL A 706 -7.22 43.27 -0.32
N TRP A 707 -6.69 42.80 0.82
CA TRP A 707 -6.46 43.74 1.96
C TRP A 707 -5.26 43.30 2.80
N THR A 708 -4.40 44.29 3.03
CA THR A 708 -3.14 44.26 3.77
C THR A 708 -3.35 44.58 5.23
N SER A 709 -2.68 43.89 6.15
CA SER A 709 -2.06 44.54 7.32
C SER A 709 -1.18 43.56 8.11
N ARG A 710 0.10 43.93 8.28
CA ARG A 710 1.03 43.35 9.28
C ARG A 710 0.81 44.00 10.65
N PRO A 711 1.12 43.36 11.75
CA PRO A 711 1.92 44.01 12.76
C PRO A 711 3.11 43.23 13.32
N ARG A 712 3.98 44.05 13.89
CA ARG A 712 5.35 43.89 14.38
C ARG A 712 5.49 42.89 15.53
N ARG A 713 6.65 42.23 15.56
CA ARG A 713 7.21 41.50 16.71
C ARG A 713 7.70 42.45 17.82
N PRO A 714 7.65 42.07 19.10
CA PRO A 714 8.55 42.58 20.11
C PRO A 714 9.66 41.59 20.43
N LYS A 715 10.87 42.15 20.62
CA LYS A 715 12.07 41.52 21.19
C LYS A 715 11.86 41.37 22.70
N VAL A 716 12.29 40.26 23.30
CA VAL A 716 12.61 40.19 24.71
C VAL A 716 13.98 39.52 24.87
N ALA A 717 14.77 40.17 25.71
CA ALA A 717 16.16 39.91 26.03
C ALA A 717 16.34 38.72 26.99
N ALA A 718 17.50 38.09 26.86
CA ALA A 718 18.00 37.09 27.77
C ALA A 718 18.47 37.73 29.10
N THR A 719 18.23 37.06 30.23
CA THR A 719 19.09 37.14 31.41
C THR A 719 19.27 35.72 31.97
N PHE A 720 20.54 35.40 32.10
CA PHE A 720 21.06 34.28 32.92
C PHE A 720 20.81 34.55 34.41
N ASP A 721 20.49 33.49 35.15
CA ASP A 721 21.02 33.34 36.51
C ASP A 721 21.19 31.88 36.89
N GLU A 722 22.39 31.57 37.36
CA GLU A 722 22.78 30.33 38.04
C GLU A 722 22.21 30.31 39.49
N ALA A 723 21.84 29.14 39.99
CA ALA A 723 22.39 28.57 41.23
C ALA A 723 21.58 27.41 41.80
N THR A 724 22.29 26.28 41.95
CA THR A 724 22.29 25.31 43.07
C THR A 724 20.99 24.85 43.73
N ALA A 725 20.68 23.57 43.61
CA ALA A 725 20.76 22.52 44.61
C ALA A 725 20.45 21.14 44.01
#